data_da03d0c6841596d527143e8bf6456520
#
_entry.id   da03d0c6841596d527143e8bf6456520
#
_cell.length_a   1.000
_cell.length_b   1.000
_cell.length_c   1.000
_cell.angle_alpha   90.00
_cell.angle_beta   90.00
_cell.angle_gamma   90.00
#
_symmetry.space_group_name_H-M   'P 1'
#
loop_
_entity.id
_entity.type
_entity.pdbx_description
1 polymer ?
#
loop_
_entity_poly.entity_id
_entity_poly.type
_entity_poly.pdbx_seq_one_letter_code
_entity_poly.pdbx_strand_id
1 'polypeptide(L)'
;MSPLRRFRRTALSVCLLGLLAGCGRPAPQRPPETVRDLIADLDLAEIQREPGVVDLGTPGARTLLRKGWSTDEGDASHHFVWSDGPESEIVFFLAAARDIPLILKGSPYPAPGAPAQAVTLLLNGTSVGRVTISGEEARTVLPEKALRSGENRLVLRYAWTRSPFEESGGKSDDHRRLAVAWDLLRFATGVDEQGRVRGAGGQLSLPFGWRIDSFQRLPPGAVLAMDDLRSRGGETGELRVALQPEGGAEREVGRLQPGSGPVVLPLGDAGTGPARLSLTALSGKQGGNGLVLWRPVLAAPHAPKATAAIPQTATAVPASLRPAAGPRPRNVILYLVDALRADHLGCYGYSRPVSPHIDAFARQAVLFRHTVAQSSWTRPATTTILTGLLPRTHGVNGRRDKLSEQALTLAEMLQARGYHTAGFVTNGNVARSFGLGQGFETYELLPRKHSAATDVNAAAAGWLESGWKRDAPFFLYLHTVEPHAPYTPPAPFRQRFAPEVHDETLTGMRVFHRLEDGSLAPTPELRQSLLDLYDAEIAANDAAFGELIDLLARRGLWEDTVVVFISDHGEELFEHGGWEHGKTLHSEVLDVPLIVRAPGAGARTVQRQVQQVDVAPTILDLLGLPIPPVVEGRSLAPWILGQAPGDDPDAEAYSWLDQHGFRAASVTTPAWRLIEDRAPNAGRSLYDRQADPGEHRDLADERAVRTGYLRAHLLAAERRRKGALQAGTAVFDEELRKQLQALGYLR
;
A
#
# COMPACT_ATOMS: atom_id res chain seq x y z
N MET A 1 -6.89 68.74 32.48
CA MET A 1 -7.45 69.09 33.79
C MET A 1 -7.56 67.79 34.59
N SER A 2 -6.65 67.61 35.54
CA SER A 2 -6.69 66.67 36.65
C SER A 2 -7.78 67.04 37.67
N PRO A 3 -8.10 66.30 38.79
CA PRO A 3 -7.23 65.31 39.52
C PRO A 3 -7.94 64.13 40.19
N LEU A 4 -7.17 63.12 40.52
CA LEU A 4 -6.87 62.52 41.83
C LEU A 4 -8.01 62.29 42.88
N ARG A 5 -8.12 61.04 43.40
CA ARG A 5 -7.87 60.73 44.83
C ARG A 5 -7.75 59.24 45.13
N ARG A 6 -6.63 58.87 45.82
CA ARG A 6 -6.33 57.65 46.56
C ARG A 6 -7.20 57.57 47.81
N PHE A 7 -7.49 56.33 48.32
CA PHE A 7 -7.49 56.05 49.73
C PHE A 7 -7.01 54.61 50.04
N ARG A 8 -5.99 54.55 50.88
CA ARG A 8 -5.49 53.34 51.60
C ARG A 8 -6.27 53.17 52.91
N ARG A 9 -6.38 51.92 53.40
CA ARG A 9 -6.33 51.49 54.81
C ARG A 9 -6.26 49.95 54.86
N THR A 10 -5.16 49.34 55.22
CA THR A 10 -4.55 48.90 56.50
C THR A 10 -5.37 47.88 57.28
N ALA A 11 -4.84 46.65 57.28
CA ALA A 11 -4.60 45.58 58.26
C ALA A 11 -5.48 45.44 59.51
N LEU A 12 -5.84 44.18 59.78
CA LEU A 12 -5.60 43.54 61.09
C LEU A 12 -5.66 42.00 60.99
N SER A 13 -4.61 41.37 61.51
CA SER A 13 -4.48 39.91 61.72
C SER A 13 -5.32 39.46 62.88
N VAL A 14 -6.00 38.28 62.75
CA VAL A 14 -6.32 37.45 63.89
C VAL A 14 -6.11 35.98 63.51
N CYS A 15 -5.18 35.32 64.18
CA CYS A 15 -5.01 33.88 64.17
C CYS A 15 -6.15 33.16 64.88
N LEU A 16 -6.77 32.17 64.25
CA LEU A 16 -7.48 31.10 64.97
C LEU A 16 -7.13 29.76 64.33
N LEU A 17 -6.39 28.95 65.09
CA LEU A 17 -6.21 27.52 64.80
C LEU A 17 -7.56 26.81 64.93
N GLY A 18 -7.98 26.16 63.86
CA GLY A 18 -9.10 25.21 63.84
C GLY A 18 -8.71 24.02 63.00
N LEU A 19 -8.36 22.90 63.64
CA LEU A 19 -8.26 21.57 63.02
C LEU A 19 -9.61 21.20 62.40
N LEU A 20 -9.66 21.13 61.09
CA LEU A 20 -10.70 20.40 60.34
C LEU A 20 -10.03 19.56 59.27
N ALA A 21 -10.24 18.25 59.38
CA ALA A 21 -9.87 17.24 58.39
C ALA A 21 -10.43 17.64 57.01
N GLY A 22 -9.55 18.07 56.13
CA GLY A 22 -9.91 18.42 54.77
C GLY A 22 -10.13 17.16 53.94
N CYS A 23 -11.37 16.86 53.63
CA CYS A 23 -11.69 16.05 52.46
C CYS A 23 -11.14 16.79 51.22
N GLY A 24 -10.01 16.34 50.73
CA GLY A 24 -9.42 16.85 49.46
C GLY A 24 -10.43 16.66 48.34
N ARG A 25 -11.00 17.75 47.83
CA ARG A 25 -11.68 17.74 46.55
C ARG A 25 -10.63 17.33 45.54
N PRO A 26 -10.85 16.26 44.74
CA PRO A 26 -9.96 15.97 43.62
C PRO A 26 -9.85 17.23 42.75
N ALA A 27 -8.63 17.56 42.36
CA ALA A 27 -8.39 18.63 41.39
C ALA A 27 -9.31 18.42 40.16
N PRO A 28 -9.89 19.48 39.60
CA PRO A 28 -10.74 19.35 38.43
C PRO A 28 -9.93 18.62 37.35
N GLN A 29 -10.36 17.40 37.06
CA GLN A 29 -9.76 16.64 35.96
C GLN A 29 -9.97 17.48 34.69
N ARG A 30 -8.89 17.75 33.96
CA ARG A 30 -9.01 18.36 32.62
C ARG A 30 -9.95 17.50 31.79
N PRO A 31 -10.84 18.09 30.98
CA PRO A 31 -11.69 17.33 30.10
C PRO A 31 -10.79 16.46 29.18
N PRO A 32 -11.20 15.22 28.88
CA PRO A 32 -10.43 14.33 28.03
C PRO A 32 -10.22 14.95 26.66
N GLU A 33 -8.99 14.89 26.13
CA GLU A 33 -8.66 15.41 24.80
C GLU A 33 -9.17 14.43 23.72
N THR A 34 -9.80 14.99 22.69
CA THR A 34 -10.26 14.19 21.53
C THR A 34 -9.06 13.57 20.82
N VAL A 35 -9.06 12.24 20.71
CA VAL A 35 -8.07 11.45 19.95
C VAL A 35 -8.52 11.30 18.49
N ARG A 36 -9.81 10.99 18.27
CA ARG A 36 -10.42 10.77 16.97
C ARG A 36 -11.87 11.26 16.94
N ASP A 37 -12.25 11.87 15.83
CA ASP A 37 -13.64 12.17 15.48
C ASP A 37 -14.16 11.05 14.56
N LEU A 38 -15.11 10.26 15.06
CA LEU A 38 -15.63 9.10 14.32
C LEU A 38 -16.46 9.49 13.07
N ILE A 39 -16.95 10.72 13.02
CA ILE A 39 -17.66 11.24 11.83
C ILE A 39 -16.65 11.66 10.77
N ALA A 40 -15.60 12.38 11.18
CA ALA A 40 -14.54 12.81 10.28
C ALA A 40 -13.75 11.64 9.67
N ASP A 41 -13.67 10.53 10.39
CA ASP A 41 -12.92 9.32 9.99
C ASP A 41 -13.84 8.19 9.51
N LEU A 42 -15.12 8.47 9.21
CA LEU A 42 -16.09 7.44 8.79
C LEU A 42 -15.69 6.74 7.49
N ASP A 43 -15.04 7.42 6.57
CA ASP A 43 -14.51 6.87 5.32
C ASP A 43 -13.29 5.95 5.51
N LEU A 44 -12.68 5.97 6.70
CA LEU A 44 -11.59 5.06 7.10
C LEU A 44 -12.11 3.81 7.81
N ALA A 45 -13.36 3.82 8.24
CA ALA A 45 -13.99 2.72 8.94
C ALA A 45 -14.50 1.63 7.96
N GLU A 46 -14.57 0.41 8.45
CA GLU A 46 -15.31 -0.65 7.75
C GLU A 46 -16.77 -0.63 8.19
N ILE A 47 -17.67 -0.62 7.21
CA ILE A 47 -19.10 -0.64 7.45
C ILE A 47 -19.62 -1.99 7.04
N GLN A 48 -20.23 -2.70 7.98
CA GLN A 48 -20.86 -3.99 7.79
C GLN A 48 -22.38 -3.87 8.01
N ARG A 49 -23.14 -4.67 7.28
CA ARG A 49 -24.58 -4.82 7.51
C ARG A 49 -24.97 -6.29 7.52
N GLU A 50 -26.07 -6.59 8.17
CA GLU A 50 -26.66 -7.91 8.02
C GLU A 50 -27.06 -8.14 6.54
N PRO A 51 -26.85 -9.35 6.01
CA PRO A 51 -27.20 -9.64 4.63
C PRO A 51 -28.74 -9.63 4.48
N GLY A 52 -29.19 -9.06 3.38
CA GLY A 52 -30.57 -9.21 2.92
C GLY A 52 -30.59 -10.04 1.65
N VAL A 53 -30.86 -9.41 0.51
CA VAL A 53 -30.73 -10.03 -0.81
C VAL A 53 -29.28 -9.93 -1.28
N VAL A 54 -28.68 -11.08 -1.60
CA VAL A 54 -27.36 -11.21 -2.21
C VAL A 54 -27.57 -11.67 -3.64
N ASP A 55 -27.52 -10.73 -4.57
CA ASP A 55 -27.64 -10.94 -6.01
C ASP A 55 -26.27 -11.41 -6.54
N LEU A 56 -26.16 -12.73 -6.71
CA LEU A 56 -24.90 -13.40 -7.08
C LEU A 56 -24.58 -13.16 -8.57
N GLY A 57 -23.30 -13.01 -8.88
CA GLY A 57 -22.86 -12.55 -10.21
C GLY A 57 -22.79 -11.03 -10.33
N THR A 58 -22.91 -10.30 -9.21
CA THR A 58 -22.75 -8.85 -9.17
C THR A 58 -21.55 -8.43 -8.31
N PRO A 59 -20.90 -7.29 -8.60
CA PRO A 59 -19.79 -6.79 -7.79
C PRO A 59 -20.14 -6.62 -6.30
N GLY A 60 -21.40 -6.33 -5.98
CA GLY A 60 -21.88 -6.17 -4.61
C GLY A 60 -21.81 -7.46 -3.79
N ALA A 61 -22.07 -8.61 -4.42
CA ALA A 61 -22.00 -9.92 -3.78
C ALA A 61 -20.56 -10.34 -3.47
N ARG A 62 -19.58 -9.91 -4.28
CA ARG A 62 -18.17 -10.33 -4.14
C ARG A 62 -17.57 -10.04 -2.76
N THR A 63 -18.05 -9.02 -2.08
CA THR A 63 -17.62 -8.70 -0.72
C THR A 63 -17.92 -9.81 0.31
N LEU A 64 -18.90 -10.66 0.02
CA LEU A 64 -19.32 -11.78 0.86
C LEU A 64 -18.74 -13.13 0.42
N LEU A 65 -18.31 -13.23 -0.84
CA LEU A 65 -17.78 -14.48 -1.41
C LEU A 65 -16.29 -14.64 -1.05
N ARG A 66 -15.89 -15.87 -0.73
CA ARG A 66 -14.49 -16.22 -0.44
C ARG A 66 -13.98 -17.19 -1.49
N LYS A 67 -13.79 -18.44 -1.18
CA LYS A 67 -13.29 -19.49 -2.08
C LYS A 67 -14.41 -20.29 -2.72
N GLY A 68 -14.09 -20.95 -3.84
CA GLY A 68 -15.00 -21.86 -4.52
C GLY A 68 -16.02 -21.17 -5.43
N TRP A 69 -15.68 -20.00 -5.97
CA TRP A 69 -16.51 -19.21 -6.88
C TRP A 69 -15.73 -18.82 -8.13
N SER A 70 -16.36 -18.92 -9.30
CA SER A 70 -15.82 -18.44 -10.56
C SER A 70 -15.95 -16.90 -10.67
N THR A 71 -15.62 -16.33 -11.83
CA THR A 71 -15.92 -14.95 -12.18
C THR A 71 -17.43 -14.73 -12.35
N ASP A 72 -17.89 -13.47 -12.24
CA ASP A 72 -19.29 -13.11 -12.49
C ASP A 72 -19.62 -13.31 -13.96
N GLU A 73 -20.77 -13.93 -14.23
CA GLU A 73 -21.24 -14.24 -15.57
C GLU A 73 -22.70 -13.74 -15.75
N GLY A 74 -23.15 -13.68 -17.00
CA GLY A 74 -24.50 -13.22 -17.34
C GLY A 74 -24.51 -11.95 -18.20
N ASP A 75 -25.69 -11.32 -18.28
CA ASP A 75 -25.92 -10.09 -19.04
C ASP A 75 -26.68 -9.05 -18.17
N ALA A 76 -27.11 -7.94 -18.78
CA ALA A 76 -27.81 -6.88 -18.04
C ALA A 76 -29.16 -7.31 -17.42
N SER A 77 -29.71 -8.46 -17.82
CA SER A 77 -31.01 -8.97 -17.36
C SER A 77 -30.91 -10.14 -16.39
N HIS A 78 -29.81 -10.86 -16.40
CA HIS A 78 -29.59 -12.05 -15.58
C HIS A 78 -28.14 -12.22 -15.23
N HIS A 79 -27.81 -12.14 -13.94
CA HIS A 79 -26.48 -12.31 -13.38
C HIS A 79 -26.41 -13.61 -12.61
N PHE A 80 -25.28 -14.29 -12.67
CA PHE A 80 -25.00 -15.48 -11.87
C PHE A 80 -23.50 -15.69 -11.66
N VAL A 81 -23.17 -16.55 -10.72
CA VAL A 81 -21.80 -17.00 -10.50
C VAL A 81 -21.76 -18.52 -10.36
N TRP A 82 -20.85 -19.17 -11.07
CA TRP A 82 -20.64 -20.61 -10.88
C TRP A 82 -19.90 -20.91 -9.59
N SER A 83 -20.34 -21.97 -8.94
CA SER A 83 -19.44 -22.65 -7.98
C SER A 83 -18.28 -23.26 -8.74
N ASP A 84 -17.06 -23.17 -8.18
CA ASP A 84 -15.84 -23.78 -8.70
C ASP A 84 -15.18 -24.63 -7.62
N GLY A 85 -15.27 -25.95 -7.78
CA GLY A 85 -14.85 -26.94 -6.79
C GLY A 85 -15.97 -27.55 -5.95
N PRO A 86 -15.62 -28.41 -4.99
CA PRO A 86 -16.59 -29.17 -4.20
C PRO A 86 -17.33 -28.35 -3.15
N GLU A 87 -16.84 -27.17 -2.83
CA GLU A 87 -17.39 -26.28 -1.82
C GLU A 87 -17.27 -24.82 -2.24
N SER A 88 -18.27 -23.99 -1.86
CA SER A 88 -18.22 -22.54 -1.97
C SER A 88 -18.51 -21.91 -0.63
N GLU A 89 -17.80 -20.81 -0.31
CA GLU A 89 -17.82 -20.16 0.98
C GLU A 89 -18.36 -18.75 0.91
N ILE A 90 -19.25 -18.41 1.86
CA ILE A 90 -19.87 -17.08 2.04
C ILE A 90 -19.60 -16.65 3.47
N VAL A 91 -19.14 -15.41 3.63
CA VAL A 91 -18.94 -14.78 4.94
C VAL A 91 -19.91 -13.62 5.08
N PHE A 92 -20.65 -13.58 6.19
CA PHE A 92 -21.63 -12.54 6.43
C PHE A 92 -21.67 -12.13 7.90
N PHE A 93 -22.10 -10.90 8.14
CA PHE A 93 -22.24 -10.32 9.47
C PHE A 93 -23.66 -10.45 10.00
N LEU A 94 -23.83 -10.75 11.31
CA LEU A 94 -25.07 -10.59 12.05
C LEU A 94 -24.85 -9.69 13.26
N ALA A 95 -25.76 -8.74 13.48
CA ALA A 95 -25.76 -7.88 14.65
C ALA A 95 -26.06 -8.68 15.93
N ALA A 96 -26.96 -9.65 15.82
CA ALA A 96 -27.30 -10.59 16.89
C ALA A 96 -27.67 -11.97 16.30
N ALA A 97 -27.30 -13.04 17.03
CA ALA A 97 -27.71 -14.39 16.66
C ALA A 97 -29.23 -14.55 16.85
N ARG A 98 -29.88 -15.15 15.87
CA ARG A 98 -31.27 -15.54 15.84
C ARG A 98 -31.52 -16.50 14.68
N ASP A 99 -32.65 -17.19 14.65
CA ASP A 99 -33.05 -17.98 13.47
C ASP A 99 -33.18 -17.09 12.24
N ILE A 100 -32.50 -17.46 11.14
CA ILE A 100 -32.51 -16.71 9.88
C ILE A 100 -33.10 -17.60 8.78
N PRO A 101 -34.32 -17.33 8.29
CA PRO A 101 -34.83 -17.98 7.08
C PRO A 101 -33.94 -17.62 5.89
N LEU A 102 -33.51 -18.65 5.14
CA LEU A 102 -32.65 -18.53 3.98
C LEU A 102 -33.33 -19.11 2.75
N ILE A 103 -33.36 -18.34 1.68
CA ILE A 103 -33.80 -18.74 0.35
C ILE A 103 -32.59 -18.80 -0.54
N LEU A 104 -32.44 -19.91 -1.26
CA LEU A 104 -31.36 -20.14 -2.21
C LEU A 104 -31.97 -20.38 -3.59
N LYS A 105 -31.46 -19.71 -4.62
CA LYS A 105 -31.85 -19.91 -6.02
C LYS A 105 -30.63 -20.09 -6.89
N GLY A 106 -30.64 -21.14 -7.68
CA GLY A 106 -29.55 -21.44 -8.62
C GLY A 106 -29.92 -22.64 -9.49
N SER A 107 -29.23 -22.79 -10.59
CA SER A 107 -29.42 -23.87 -11.56
C SER A 107 -28.29 -24.89 -11.47
N PRO A 108 -28.59 -26.19 -11.32
CA PRO A 108 -27.53 -27.18 -11.31
C PRO A 108 -26.83 -27.25 -12.67
N TYR A 109 -25.55 -27.62 -12.69
CA TYR A 109 -24.83 -27.86 -13.93
C TYR A 109 -25.57 -28.93 -14.76
N PRO A 110 -25.82 -28.71 -16.07
CA PRO A 110 -26.54 -29.64 -16.91
C PRO A 110 -25.72 -30.90 -17.24
N ALA A 111 -25.79 -31.90 -16.37
CA ALA A 111 -25.08 -33.18 -16.52
C ALA A 111 -26.11 -34.32 -16.76
N PRO A 112 -26.27 -34.81 -17.99
CA PRO A 112 -27.21 -35.91 -18.30
C PRO A 112 -26.88 -37.18 -17.46
N GLY A 113 -27.93 -37.71 -16.79
CA GLY A 113 -27.77 -38.90 -15.94
C GLY A 113 -27.21 -38.67 -14.55
N ALA A 114 -26.83 -37.44 -14.19
CA ALA A 114 -26.43 -37.10 -12.83
C ALA A 114 -27.60 -37.13 -11.85
N PRO A 115 -27.39 -37.51 -10.59
CA PRO A 115 -28.42 -37.42 -9.58
C PRO A 115 -28.80 -35.95 -9.30
N ALA A 116 -29.95 -35.71 -8.67
CA ALA A 116 -30.36 -34.37 -8.27
C ALA A 116 -29.23 -33.68 -7.44
N GLN A 117 -28.92 -32.42 -7.80
CA GLN A 117 -27.86 -31.68 -7.11
C GLN A 117 -28.32 -31.31 -5.70
N ALA A 118 -27.66 -31.90 -4.72
CA ALA A 118 -27.91 -31.61 -3.31
C ALA A 118 -26.76 -30.82 -2.73
N VAL A 119 -27.09 -29.80 -1.93
CA VAL A 119 -26.12 -28.91 -1.28
C VAL A 119 -26.26 -29.06 0.23
N THR A 120 -25.20 -29.49 0.89
CA THR A 120 -25.11 -29.50 2.36
C THR A 120 -24.65 -28.16 2.85
N LEU A 121 -25.36 -27.59 3.82
CA LEU A 121 -25.06 -26.29 4.44
C LEU A 121 -24.27 -26.51 5.72
N LEU A 122 -23.04 -25.98 5.76
CA LEU A 122 -22.22 -25.97 6.99
C LEU A 122 -22.09 -24.53 7.46
N LEU A 123 -22.58 -24.27 8.66
CA LEU A 123 -22.56 -22.95 9.29
C LEU A 123 -21.56 -22.96 10.44
N ASN A 124 -20.54 -22.12 10.37
CA ASN A 124 -19.44 -22.08 11.35
C ASN A 124 -18.84 -23.47 11.62
N GLY A 125 -18.72 -24.31 10.58
CA GLY A 125 -18.21 -25.67 10.66
C GLY A 125 -19.24 -26.75 11.04
N THR A 126 -20.45 -26.36 11.43
CA THR A 126 -21.53 -27.28 11.83
C THR A 126 -22.53 -27.48 10.69
N SER A 127 -22.86 -28.73 10.37
CA SER A 127 -23.90 -29.04 9.38
C SER A 127 -25.28 -28.65 9.91
N VAL A 128 -25.96 -27.75 9.21
CA VAL A 128 -27.25 -27.18 9.61
C VAL A 128 -28.42 -27.60 8.71
N GLY A 129 -28.14 -28.27 7.59
CA GLY A 129 -29.19 -28.76 6.70
C GLY A 129 -28.66 -29.20 5.34
N ARG A 130 -29.54 -29.70 4.52
CA ARG A 130 -29.31 -30.09 3.13
C ARG A 130 -30.49 -29.67 2.26
N VAL A 131 -30.21 -29.05 1.13
CA VAL A 131 -31.23 -28.61 0.17
C VAL A 131 -30.97 -29.20 -1.21
N THR A 132 -32.00 -29.38 -2.02
CA THR A 132 -31.89 -29.79 -3.42
C THR A 132 -32.04 -28.55 -4.29
N ILE A 133 -31.14 -28.39 -5.26
CA ILE A 133 -31.18 -27.27 -6.22
C ILE A 133 -31.73 -27.79 -7.55
N SER A 134 -32.76 -27.11 -8.06
CA SER A 134 -33.49 -27.51 -9.26
C SER A 134 -33.76 -26.36 -10.25
N GLY A 135 -33.26 -25.17 -9.98
CA GLY A 135 -33.60 -23.92 -10.69
C GLY A 135 -34.68 -23.13 -9.98
N GLU A 136 -35.47 -23.77 -9.11
CA GLU A 136 -36.48 -23.11 -8.26
C GLU A 136 -35.89 -22.68 -6.91
N GLU A 137 -36.63 -21.84 -6.16
CA GLU A 137 -36.24 -21.41 -4.82
C GLU A 137 -36.25 -22.59 -3.83
N ALA A 138 -35.10 -22.89 -3.27
CA ALA A 138 -34.95 -23.80 -2.13
C ALA A 138 -34.99 -22.96 -0.81
N ARG A 139 -35.69 -23.44 0.20
CA ARG A 139 -35.90 -22.72 1.47
C ARG A 139 -35.42 -23.55 2.65
N THR A 140 -34.75 -22.88 3.59
CA THR A 140 -34.26 -23.48 4.83
C THR A 140 -34.21 -22.43 5.94
N VAL A 141 -33.80 -22.83 7.13
CA VAL A 141 -33.54 -21.90 8.25
C VAL A 141 -32.13 -22.16 8.78
N LEU A 142 -31.35 -21.11 8.91
CA LEU A 142 -30.09 -21.13 9.64
C LEU A 142 -30.39 -20.97 11.13
N PRO A 143 -30.16 -22.01 11.96
CA PRO A 143 -30.63 -22.01 13.33
C PRO A 143 -29.74 -21.12 14.24
N GLU A 144 -30.36 -20.38 15.17
CA GLU A 144 -29.70 -19.50 16.14
C GLU A 144 -28.51 -20.17 16.85
N LYS A 145 -28.67 -21.43 17.26
CA LYS A 145 -27.64 -22.19 17.97
C LYS A 145 -26.32 -22.41 17.20
N ALA A 146 -26.35 -22.28 15.85
CA ALA A 146 -25.19 -22.37 14.99
C ALA A 146 -24.69 -21.00 14.51
N LEU A 147 -25.45 -19.94 14.76
CA LEU A 147 -25.14 -18.55 14.44
C LEU A 147 -24.48 -17.86 15.64
N ARG A 148 -23.75 -16.79 15.35
CA ARG A 148 -23.14 -15.92 16.37
C ARG A 148 -23.32 -14.46 16.00
N SER A 149 -23.34 -13.58 16.97
CA SER A 149 -23.17 -12.15 16.74
C SER A 149 -21.79 -11.89 16.16
N GLY A 150 -21.69 -11.08 15.11
CA GLY A 150 -20.47 -10.85 14.35
C GLY A 150 -20.41 -11.67 13.08
N GLU A 151 -19.21 -12.04 12.66
CA GLU A 151 -18.97 -12.79 11.43
C GLU A 151 -19.46 -14.24 11.52
N ASN A 152 -20.13 -14.70 10.47
CA ASN A 152 -20.57 -16.07 10.27
C ASN A 152 -20.10 -16.58 8.92
N ARG A 153 -19.73 -17.86 8.85
CA ARG A 153 -19.20 -18.52 7.69
C ARG A 153 -20.17 -19.64 7.26
N LEU A 154 -20.75 -19.50 6.07
CA LEU A 154 -21.62 -20.49 5.44
C LEU A 154 -20.87 -21.17 4.30
N VAL A 155 -20.67 -22.48 4.39
CA VAL A 155 -20.09 -23.29 3.33
C VAL A 155 -21.20 -24.09 2.65
N LEU A 156 -21.27 -23.98 1.33
CA LEU A 156 -22.14 -24.75 0.44
C LEU A 156 -21.32 -25.93 -0.09
N ARG A 157 -21.58 -27.16 0.40
CA ARG A 157 -20.89 -28.37 -0.05
C ARG A 157 -21.77 -29.12 -1.04
N TYR A 158 -21.25 -29.32 -2.24
CA TYR A 158 -21.97 -29.92 -3.36
C TYR A 158 -21.88 -31.45 -3.34
N ALA A 159 -22.98 -32.13 -3.70
CA ALA A 159 -22.98 -33.58 -3.77
C ALA A 159 -22.09 -34.09 -4.91
N TRP A 160 -21.98 -33.34 -5.98
CA TRP A 160 -21.11 -33.64 -7.12
C TRP A 160 -20.71 -32.37 -7.87
N THR A 161 -19.63 -32.47 -8.64
CA THR A 161 -19.13 -31.44 -9.56
C THR A 161 -18.81 -32.07 -10.91
N ARG A 162 -18.81 -31.28 -11.99
CA ARG A 162 -18.43 -31.69 -13.33
C ARG A 162 -17.52 -30.64 -13.98
N SER A 163 -16.64 -31.10 -14.87
CA SER A 163 -15.82 -30.19 -15.68
C SER A 163 -16.34 -30.19 -17.11
N PRO A 164 -16.63 -29.02 -17.72
CA PRO A 164 -16.99 -28.91 -19.13
C PRO A 164 -15.92 -29.54 -20.05
N PHE A 165 -14.64 -29.43 -19.72
CA PHE A 165 -13.55 -30.06 -20.45
C PHE A 165 -13.70 -31.59 -20.45
N GLU A 166 -13.90 -32.20 -19.28
CA GLU A 166 -14.06 -33.67 -19.14
C GLU A 166 -15.33 -34.17 -19.83
N GLU A 167 -16.47 -33.49 -19.63
CA GLU A 167 -17.77 -33.87 -20.20
C GLU A 167 -17.82 -33.78 -21.74
N SER A 168 -17.09 -32.80 -22.32
CA SER A 168 -17.00 -32.59 -23.77
C SER A 168 -16.00 -33.54 -24.46
N GLY A 169 -15.26 -34.33 -23.70
CA GLY A 169 -14.15 -35.13 -24.22
C GLY A 169 -12.98 -34.28 -24.74
N GLY A 170 -12.71 -33.15 -24.07
CA GLY A 170 -11.63 -32.21 -24.40
C GLY A 170 -11.95 -31.21 -25.50
N LYS A 171 -13.23 -31.00 -25.85
CA LYS A 171 -13.65 -29.98 -26.82
C LYS A 171 -13.90 -28.61 -26.24
N SER A 172 -14.10 -28.52 -24.94
CA SER A 172 -14.22 -27.28 -24.18
C SER A 172 -12.87 -26.95 -23.51
N ASP A 173 -12.49 -25.69 -23.50
CA ASP A 173 -11.29 -25.22 -22.76
C ASP A 173 -11.60 -24.89 -21.28
N ASP A 174 -12.85 -25.12 -20.83
CA ASP A 174 -13.26 -24.82 -19.46
C ASP A 174 -12.96 -26.01 -18.53
N HIS A 175 -11.90 -25.87 -17.73
CA HIS A 175 -11.44 -26.87 -16.77
C HIS A 175 -12.05 -26.71 -15.37
N ARG A 176 -12.90 -25.69 -15.13
CA ARG A 176 -13.53 -25.48 -13.82
C ARG A 176 -14.35 -26.69 -13.40
N ARG A 177 -14.48 -26.88 -12.09
CA ARG A 177 -15.32 -27.95 -11.52
C ARG A 177 -16.66 -27.40 -11.04
N LEU A 178 -17.59 -27.34 -11.95
CA LEU A 178 -18.87 -26.68 -11.78
C LEU A 178 -19.91 -27.60 -11.09
N ALA A 179 -20.76 -27.02 -10.24
CA ALA A 179 -21.87 -27.71 -9.59
C ALA A 179 -23.19 -26.93 -9.74
N VAL A 180 -23.21 -25.64 -9.44
CA VAL A 180 -24.41 -24.79 -9.46
C VAL A 180 -24.05 -23.42 -10.00
N ALA A 181 -24.83 -22.91 -10.94
CA ALA A 181 -24.89 -21.50 -11.28
C ALA A 181 -25.85 -20.82 -10.30
N TRP A 182 -25.31 -19.96 -9.44
CA TRP A 182 -26.08 -19.31 -8.39
C TRP A 182 -26.56 -17.93 -8.81
N ASP A 183 -27.87 -17.68 -8.71
CA ASP A 183 -28.52 -16.38 -8.96
C ASP A 183 -28.58 -15.54 -7.68
N LEU A 184 -29.11 -16.15 -6.60
CA LEU A 184 -29.60 -15.40 -5.46
C LEU A 184 -29.49 -16.19 -4.16
N LEU A 185 -29.03 -15.49 -3.11
CA LEU A 185 -29.31 -15.88 -1.72
C LEU A 185 -30.09 -14.74 -1.05
N ARG A 186 -31.16 -15.08 -0.34
CA ARG A 186 -31.93 -14.12 0.46
C ARG A 186 -31.95 -14.54 1.91
N PHE A 187 -31.34 -13.73 2.75
CA PHE A 187 -31.37 -13.84 4.21
C PHE A 187 -32.54 -12.98 4.74
N ALA A 188 -33.53 -13.56 5.36
CA ALA A 188 -34.66 -12.80 5.90
C ALA A 188 -34.29 -12.19 7.26
N THR A 189 -33.31 -11.29 7.28
CA THR A 189 -32.84 -10.61 8.48
C THR A 189 -33.72 -9.45 8.91
N GLY A 190 -34.53 -8.90 8.00
CA GLY A 190 -35.38 -7.71 8.25
C GLY A 190 -34.55 -6.39 8.22
N VAL A 191 -33.32 -6.43 7.78
CA VAL A 191 -32.48 -5.21 7.66
C VAL A 191 -33.04 -4.29 6.57
N ASP A 192 -32.98 -2.97 6.81
CA ASP A 192 -33.27 -1.97 5.78
C ASP A 192 -32.13 -1.94 4.75
N GLU A 193 -32.33 -2.53 3.59
CA GLU A 193 -31.35 -2.58 2.51
C GLU A 193 -31.06 -1.21 1.88
N GLN A 194 -32.00 -0.24 2.00
CA GLN A 194 -31.84 1.12 1.51
C GLN A 194 -31.19 2.05 2.54
N GLY A 195 -31.09 1.61 3.79
CA GLY A 195 -30.40 2.31 4.86
C GLY A 195 -28.97 2.65 4.48
N ARG A 196 -28.43 3.73 5.05
CA ARG A 196 -27.01 4.14 4.89
C ARG A 196 -26.48 4.67 6.20
N VAL A 197 -25.25 4.30 6.53
CA VAL A 197 -24.48 5.03 7.55
C VAL A 197 -24.12 6.40 6.98
N ARG A 198 -24.40 7.45 7.73
CA ARG A 198 -24.16 8.84 7.30
C ARG A 198 -23.60 9.66 8.46
N GLY A 199 -22.52 10.41 8.17
CA GLY A 199 -21.96 11.40 9.08
C GLY A 199 -22.15 12.81 8.48
N ALA A 200 -22.91 13.69 9.16
CA ALA A 200 -23.10 15.07 8.74
C ALA A 200 -23.55 15.95 9.93
N GLY A 201 -23.09 17.20 9.97
CA GLY A 201 -23.57 18.19 10.96
C GLY A 201 -23.37 17.76 12.42
N GLY A 202 -22.31 17.01 12.72
CA GLY A 202 -22.06 16.48 14.05
C GLY A 202 -22.91 15.27 14.43
N GLN A 203 -23.62 14.67 13.49
CA GLN A 203 -24.46 13.49 13.72
C GLN A 203 -23.94 12.30 12.93
N LEU A 204 -23.89 11.13 13.57
CA LEU A 204 -23.63 9.84 12.95
C LEU A 204 -24.93 9.00 12.98
N SER A 205 -25.53 8.77 11.83
CA SER A 205 -26.72 7.92 11.67
C SER A 205 -26.30 6.49 11.39
N LEU A 206 -26.73 5.56 12.26
CA LEU A 206 -26.40 4.14 12.17
C LEU A 206 -27.71 3.33 12.12
N PRO A 207 -28.11 2.77 10.95
CA PRO A 207 -29.32 1.94 10.86
C PRO A 207 -29.23 0.69 11.72
N PHE A 208 -30.38 0.14 12.14
CA PHE A 208 -30.40 -1.14 12.86
C PHE A 208 -29.90 -2.29 11.98
N GLY A 209 -29.17 -3.24 12.57
CA GLY A 209 -28.50 -4.32 11.85
C GLY A 209 -27.19 -3.90 11.16
N TRP A 210 -26.74 -2.67 11.39
CA TRP A 210 -25.47 -2.17 10.85
C TRP A 210 -24.43 -2.02 11.93
N ARG A 211 -23.16 -2.17 11.52
CA ARG A 211 -21.97 -2.05 12.36
C ARG A 211 -20.94 -1.16 11.69
N ILE A 212 -20.28 -0.34 12.49
CA ILE A 212 -19.09 0.43 12.11
C ILE A 212 -17.90 -0.12 12.88
N ASP A 213 -16.85 -0.52 12.17
CA ASP A 213 -15.58 -0.96 12.74
C ASP A 213 -14.51 0.12 12.48
N SER A 214 -14.01 0.72 13.54
CA SER A 214 -12.89 1.66 13.53
C SER A 214 -11.63 0.99 14.04
N PHE A 215 -10.54 1.08 13.29
CA PHE A 215 -9.27 0.41 13.58
C PHE A 215 -8.20 1.43 13.96
N GLN A 216 -7.61 1.29 15.16
CA GLN A 216 -6.62 2.24 15.65
C GLN A 216 -5.88 1.73 16.88
N ARG A 217 -4.77 2.38 17.23
CA ARG A 217 -4.17 2.21 18.55
C ARG A 217 -4.91 3.09 19.55
N LEU A 218 -5.30 2.52 20.66
CA LEU A 218 -5.98 3.24 21.72
C LEU A 218 -4.99 3.59 22.85
N PRO A 219 -4.88 4.87 23.24
CA PRO A 219 -4.07 5.25 24.38
C PRO A 219 -4.68 4.72 25.69
N PRO A 220 -3.86 4.54 26.74
CA PRO A 220 -4.36 4.14 28.06
C PRO A 220 -5.46 5.09 28.56
N GLY A 221 -6.53 4.53 29.09
CA GLY A 221 -7.67 5.29 29.59
C GLY A 221 -8.58 5.87 28.50
N ALA A 222 -8.49 5.36 27.27
CA ALA A 222 -9.38 5.78 26.17
C ALA A 222 -10.84 5.56 26.50
N VAL A 223 -11.70 6.50 26.13
CA VAL A 223 -13.15 6.47 26.29
C VAL A 223 -13.84 6.75 24.96
N LEU A 224 -14.99 6.14 24.75
CA LEU A 224 -15.97 6.58 23.75
C LEU A 224 -16.85 7.65 24.39
N ALA A 225 -16.86 8.86 23.85
CA ALA A 225 -17.69 9.94 24.31
C ALA A 225 -18.63 10.42 23.21
N MET A 226 -19.85 10.82 23.59
CA MET A 226 -20.82 11.46 22.70
C MET A 226 -21.75 12.36 23.49
N ASP A 227 -22.29 13.41 22.86
CA ASP A 227 -23.17 14.36 23.54
C ASP A 227 -24.57 13.78 23.79
N ASP A 228 -25.04 12.92 22.89
CA ASP A 228 -26.36 12.30 22.99
C ASP A 228 -26.46 11.05 22.11
N LEU A 229 -27.37 10.15 22.48
CA LEU A 229 -27.77 8.96 21.71
C LEU A 229 -29.28 8.95 21.59
N ARG A 230 -29.80 8.97 20.35
CA ARG A 230 -31.25 8.98 20.08
C ARG A 230 -31.65 7.85 19.14
N SER A 231 -32.88 7.38 19.30
CA SER A 231 -33.53 6.52 18.34
C SER A 231 -34.24 7.36 17.27
N ARG A 232 -34.11 6.96 16.02
CA ARG A 232 -34.82 7.59 14.91
C ARG A 232 -36.21 6.94 14.78
N GLY A 233 -37.29 7.76 14.81
CA GLY A 233 -38.65 7.27 14.67
C GLY A 233 -39.32 6.74 15.94
N GLY A 234 -38.71 6.93 17.13
CA GLY A 234 -39.32 6.56 18.43
C GLY A 234 -39.26 5.06 18.75
N GLU A 235 -38.44 4.30 18.06
CA GLU A 235 -38.33 2.85 18.23
C GLU A 235 -37.35 2.49 19.37
N THR A 236 -37.59 1.31 19.99
CA THR A 236 -36.66 0.78 20.99
C THR A 236 -35.48 0.10 20.31
N GLY A 237 -34.27 0.50 20.68
CA GLY A 237 -33.02 -0.10 20.23
C GLY A 237 -31.87 0.28 21.14
N GLU A 238 -30.73 -0.33 20.98
CA GLU A 238 -29.53 -0.06 21.77
C GLU A 238 -28.27 -0.01 20.89
N LEU A 239 -27.27 0.73 21.35
CA LEU A 239 -25.94 0.73 20.75
C LEU A 239 -25.05 -0.24 21.53
N ARG A 240 -24.66 -1.34 20.90
CA ARG A 240 -23.64 -2.25 21.42
C ARG A 240 -22.26 -1.71 21.05
N VAL A 241 -21.40 -1.58 22.05
CA VAL A 241 -20.01 -1.18 21.89
C VAL A 241 -19.13 -2.37 22.24
N ALA A 242 -18.24 -2.75 21.32
CA ALA A 242 -17.31 -3.85 21.54
C ALA A 242 -15.87 -3.44 21.14
N LEU A 243 -14.91 -4.07 21.76
CA LEU A 243 -13.48 -3.85 21.51
C LEU A 243 -12.79 -5.19 21.28
N GLN A 244 -11.96 -5.25 20.24
CA GLN A 244 -11.09 -6.37 19.95
C GLN A 244 -9.66 -5.90 19.81
N PRO A 245 -8.78 -6.18 20.78
CA PRO A 245 -7.33 -6.02 20.62
C PRO A 245 -6.80 -6.95 19.54
N GLU A 246 -5.69 -6.59 18.91
CA GLU A 246 -4.99 -7.49 18.01
C GLU A 246 -4.59 -8.80 18.71
N GLY A 247 -4.86 -9.93 18.06
CA GLY A 247 -4.61 -11.28 18.60
C GLY A 247 -5.55 -11.68 19.76
N GLY A 248 -6.44 -10.79 20.20
CA GLY A 248 -7.42 -11.03 21.25
C GLY A 248 -8.82 -11.31 20.72
N ALA A 249 -9.69 -11.82 21.62
CA ALA A 249 -11.10 -11.98 21.33
C ALA A 249 -11.86 -10.62 21.39
N GLU A 250 -12.93 -10.50 20.61
CA GLU A 250 -13.86 -9.38 20.76
C GLU A 250 -14.57 -9.48 22.12
N ARG A 251 -14.58 -8.38 22.87
CA ARG A 251 -15.30 -8.25 24.14
C ARG A 251 -16.30 -7.10 24.07
N GLU A 252 -17.48 -7.31 24.60
CA GLU A 252 -18.45 -6.24 24.76
C GLU A 252 -17.98 -5.29 25.88
N VAL A 253 -17.96 -4.00 25.57
CA VAL A 253 -17.56 -2.94 26.50
C VAL A 253 -18.78 -2.34 27.18
N GLY A 254 -19.89 -2.26 26.46
CA GLY A 254 -21.16 -1.78 27.01
C GLY A 254 -22.29 -1.73 26.00
N ARG A 255 -23.49 -1.51 26.55
CA ARG A 255 -24.72 -1.26 25.79
C ARG A 255 -25.33 0.05 26.24
N LEU A 256 -25.66 0.89 25.28
CA LEU A 256 -26.14 2.24 25.53
C LEU A 256 -27.57 2.37 25.01
N GLN A 257 -28.46 2.89 25.84
CA GLN A 257 -29.86 3.13 25.50
C GLN A 257 -30.07 4.56 24.98
N PRO A 258 -30.94 4.80 24.00
CA PRO A 258 -31.33 6.15 23.57
C PRO A 258 -31.89 6.98 24.75
N GLY A 259 -31.60 8.30 24.74
CA GLY A 259 -32.07 9.22 25.77
C GLY A 259 -31.17 9.29 27.02
N SER A 260 -29.98 8.70 26.98
CA SER A 260 -29.05 8.70 28.12
C SER A 260 -28.34 10.07 28.35
N GLY A 261 -28.55 11.08 27.49
CA GLY A 261 -27.81 12.34 27.53
C GLY A 261 -26.33 12.15 27.18
N PRO A 262 -25.43 13.01 27.68
CA PRO A 262 -24.00 12.84 27.43
C PRO A 262 -23.47 11.51 27.95
N VAL A 263 -22.79 10.78 27.05
CA VAL A 263 -22.24 9.45 27.32
C VAL A 263 -20.71 9.52 27.36
N VAL A 264 -20.10 8.89 28.38
CA VAL A 264 -18.67 8.62 28.47
C VAL A 264 -18.49 7.17 28.87
N LEU A 265 -18.10 6.33 27.92
CA LEU A 265 -17.92 4.89 28.13
C LEU A 265 -16.42 4.55 28.12
N PRO A 266 -15.83 4.11 29.25
CA PRO A 266 -14.45 3.63 29.28
C PRO A 266 -14.28 2.38 28.43
N LEU A 267 -13.27 2.37 27.55
CA LEU A 267 -13.02 1.23 26.65
C LEU A 267 -12.18 0.12 27.29
N GLY A 268 -11.54 0.42 28.43
CA GLY A 268 -10.62 -0.49 29.10
C GLY A 268 -9.29 -0.62 28.36
N ASP A 269 -8.49 -1.61 28.74
CA ASP A 269 -7.18 -1.84 28.16
C ASP A 269 -7.32 -2.52 26.78
N ALA A 270 -6.64 -1.93 25.79
CA ALA A 270 -6.53 -2.46 24.42
C ALA A 270 -5.13 -3.00 24.12
N GLY A 271 -4.19 -2.96 25.08
CA GLY A 271 -2.78 -3.26 24.84
C GLY A 271 -2.07 -2.15 24.05
N THR A 272 -0.86 -2.42 23.58
CA THR A 272 -0.04 -1.46 22.81
C THR A 272 -0.23 -1.56 21.29
N GLY A 273 -0.85 -2.64 20.82
CA GLY A 273 -1.12 -2.91 19.41
C GLY A 273 -2.38 -2.21 18.90
N PRO A 274 -2.70 -2.41 17.62
CA PRO A 274 -3.98 -1.98 17.06
C PRO A 274 -5.17 -2.67 17.73
N ALA A 275 -6.32 -2.00 17.74
CA ALA A 275 -7.58 -2.55 18.20
C ALA A 275 -8.71 -2.17 17.23
N ARG A 276 -9.72 -3.00 17.15
CA ARG A 276 -10.99 -2.75 16.47
C ARG A 276 -12.03 -2.29 17.48
N LEU A 277 -12.51 -1.07 17.36
CA LEU A 277 -13.70 -0.58 18.07
C LEU A 277 -14.91 -0.77 17.18
N SER A 278 -15.92 -1.45 17.67
CA SER A 278 -17.14 -1.78 16.93
C SER A 278 -18.35 -1.11 17.57
N LEU A 279 -19.12 -0.39 16.75
CA LEU A 279 -20.39 0.22 17.10
C LEU A 279 -21.51 -0.48 16.32
N THR A 280 -22.38 -1.22 17.00
CA THR A 280 -23.46 -1.98 16.35
C THR A 280 -24.83 -1.47 16.83
N ALA A 281 -25.71 -1.07 15.91
CA ALA A 281 -27.09 -0.71 16.26
C ALA A 281 -27.97 -1.96 16.28
N LEU A 282 -28.50 -2.28 17.47
CA LEU A 282 -29.40 -3.41 17.72
C LEU A 282 -30.84 -2.91 17.83
N SER A 283 -31.78 -3.56 17.14
CA SER A 283 -33.19 -3.27 17.23
C SER A 283 -33.87 -4.13 18.30
N GLY A 284 -34.80 -3.55 19.06
CA GLY A 284 -35.71 -4.29 19.96
C GLY A 284 -36.87 -4.96 19.25
N LYS A 285 -37.12 -4.65 17.96
CA LYS A 285 -38.16 -5.24 17.10
C LYS A 285 -37.65 -5.32 15.66
N GLN A 286 -38.18 -6.26 14.86
CA GLN A 286 -37.81 -6.34 13.45
C GLN A 286 -38.29 -5.10 12.70
N GLY A 287 -37.40 -4.44 11.98
CA GLY A 287 -37.63 -3.30 11.12
C GLY A 287 -37.69 -1.97 11.86
N GLY A 288 -36.74 -1.11 11.59
CA GLY A 288 -36.69 0.22 12.20
C GLY A 288 -35.58 1.09 11.61
N ASN A 289 -35.65 2.42 11.88
CA ASN A 289 -34.80 3.41 11.22
C ASN A 289 -33.34 3.48 11.75
N GLY A 290 -33.07 3.07 12.99
CA GLY A 290 -31.71 3.07 13.57
C GLY A 290 -31.46 4.12 14.66
N LEU A 291 -30.19 4.34 14.94
CA LEU A 291 -29.68 5.23 16.00
C LEU A 291 -29.01 6.47 15.41
N VAL A 292 -29.02 7.56 16.15
CA VAL A 292 -28.27 8.79 15.86
C VAL A 292 -27.38 9.10 17.04
N LEU A 293 -26.07 9.12 16.79
CA LEU A 293 -25.03 9.47 17.75
C LEU A 293 -24.60 10.92 17.48
N TRP A 294 -24.61 11.76 18.51
CA TRP A 294 -24.21 13.15 18.40
C TRP A 294 -22.76 13.33 18.85
N ARG A 295 -21.93 13.85 17.96
CA ARG A 295 -20.48 14.07 18.14
C ARG A 295 -19.78 12.88 18.81
N PRO A 296 -19.86 11.67 18.24
CA PRO A 296 -19.18 10.51 18.78
C PRO A 296 -17.66 10.67 18.54
N VAL A 297 -16.89 10.68 19.62
CA VAL A 297 -15.44 10.84 19.59
C VAL A 297 -14.76 9.79 20.47
N LEU A 298 -13.53 9.45 20.11
CA LEU A 298 -12.60 8.80 20.99
C LEU A 298 -11.78 9.86 21.71
N ALA A 299 -11.72 9.76 23.02
CA ALA A 299 -11.00 10.71 23.87
C ALA A 299 -10.14 9.97 24.90
N ALA A 300 -9.10 10.63 25.42
CA ALA A 300 -8.26 10.08 26.48
C ALA A 300 -7.81 11.20 27.44
N PRO A 301 -7.61 10.88 28.74
CA PRO A 301 -7.26 11.89 29.77
C PRO A 301 -5.89 12.57 29.52
N HIS A 302 -4.99 11.89 28.85
CA HIS A 302 -3.61 12.34 28.56
C HIS A 302 -3.18 11.85 27.17
N ALA A 303 -4.05 12.03 26.16
CA ALA A 303 -3.57 11.79 24.82
C ALA A 303 -2.35 12.71 24.60
N PRO A 304 -1.17 12.16 24.20
CA PRO A 304 -0.19 13.03 23.58
C PRO A 304 -0.97 13.75 22.48
N LYS A 305 -0.87 15.11 22.45
CA LYS A 305 -1.50 15.88 21.35
C LYS A 305 -1.40 15.04 20.12
N ALA A 306 -2.57 14.65 19.55
CA ALA A 306 -2.58 13.79 18.40
C ALA A 306 -1.46 14.30 17.55
N THR A 307 -0.39 13.53 17.44
CA THR A 307 0.68 13.87 16.52
C THR A 307 -0.11 13.95 15.24
N ALA A 308 -0.46 15.17 14.91
CA ALA A 308 -1.29 15.48 13.77
C ALA A 308 -0.67 14.66 12.70
N ALA A 309 -1.42 13.69 12.23
CA ALA A 309 -1.00 12.66 11.30
C ALA A 309 0.33 13.07 10.70
N ILE A 310 1.38 12.39 11.04
CA ILE A 310 2.79 12.60 10.72
C ILE A 310 2.96 13.97 10.03
N PRO A 311 3.64 14.97 10.58
CA PRO A 311 3.96 16.18 9.84
C PRO A 311 4.75 15.71 8.61
N GLN A 312 4.10 15.55 7.50
CA GLN A 312 4.71 15.28 6.20
C GLN A 312 5.21 16.59 5.58
N THR A 313 5.50 17.55 6.42
CA THR A 313 6.35 18.64 6.01
C THR A 313 7.76 18.10 6.12
N ALA A 314 8.44 18.01 4.99
CA ALA A 314 9.88 17.81 4.93
C ALA A 314 10.52 18.75 5.96
N THR A 315 10.78 18.24 7.17
CA THR A 315 11.48 19.02 8.20
C THR A 315 12.94 18.91 7.86
N ALA A 316 13.45 19.96 7.21
CA ALA A 316 14.89 20.16 7.14
C ALA A 316 15.47 19.99 8.55
N VAL A 317 16.61 19.31 8.66
CA VAL A 317 17.33 19.21 9.93
C VAL A 317 17.50 20.60 10.51
N PRO A 318 17.08 20.85 11.77
CA PRO A 318 17.30 22.15 12.40
C PRO A 318 18.75 22.59 12.21
N ALA A 319 18.97 23.84 11.88
CA ALA A 319 20.34 24.36 11.62
C ALA A 319 21.32 24.10 12.80
N SER A 320 20.79 23.96 14.02
CA SER A 320 21.54 23.59 15.24
C SER A 320 22.03 22.13 15.27
N LEU A 321 21.47 21.22 14.44
CA LEU A 321 21.88 19.82 14.35
C LEU A 321 22.79 19.53 13.14
N ARG A 322 23.08 20.56 12.32
CA ARG A 322 24.01 20.42 11.21
C ARG A 322 25.44 20.35 11.73
N PRO A 323 26.31 19.48 11.16
CA PRO A 323 27.72 19.46 11.54
C PRO A 323 28.33 20.85 11.38
N ALA A 324 29.16 21.25 12.33
CA ALA A 324 29.98 22.46 12.16
C ALA A 324 30.85 22.26 10.92
N ALA A 325 30.70 23.16 9.93
CA ALA A 325 31.61 23.52 8.87
C ALA A 325 32.62 22.45 8.37
N GLY A 326 32.15 21.35 7.80
CA GLY A 326 32.90 20.62 6.77
C GLY A 326 32.57 21.20 5.37
N PRO A 327 33.41 21.01 4.36
CA PRO A 327 33.12 21.40 3.00
C PRO A 327 31.80 20.70 2.58
N ARG A 328 30.77 21.50 2.16
CA ARG A 328 29.55 20.93 1.62
C ARG A 328 29.82 20.31 0.27
N PRO A 329 29.22 19.17 -0.05
CA PRO A 329 29.34 18.59 -1.37
C PRO A 329 28.86 19.61 -2.41
N ARG A 330 29.55 19.67 -3.54
CA ARG A 330 29.19 20.57 -4.63
C ARG A 330 28.35 19.88 -5.67
N ASN A 331 28.63 18.61 -5.98
CA ASN A 331 28.08 17.90 -7.11
C ASN A 331 27.15 16.76 -6.67
N VAL A 332 26.25 16.35 -7.56
CA VAL A 332 25.34 15.24 -7.33
C VAL A 332 25.31 14.32 -8.54
N ILE A 333 25.41 13.03 -8.29
CA ILE A 333 25.08 11.97 -9.25
C ILE A 333 23.95 11.14 -8.68
N LEU A 334 22.84 11.03 -9.43
CA LEU A 334 21.76 10.11 -9.19
C LEU A 334 21.87 8.99 -10.24
N TYR A 335 22.38 7.82 -9.80
CA TYR A 335 22.53 6.63 -10.62
C TYR A 335 21.33 5.72 -10.35
N LEU A 336 20.43 5.62 -11.30
CA LEU A 336 19.21 4.82 -11.23
C LEU A 336 19.34 3.61 -12.14
N VAL A 337 19.12 2.44 -11.56
CA VAL A 337 19.13 1.14 -12.24
C VAL A 337 17.70 0.64 -12.36
N ASP A 338 17.23 0.39 -13.56
CA ASP A 338 15.88 -0.06 -13.85
C ASP A 338 15.68 -1.53 -13.44
N ALA A 339 14.57 -1.83 -12.78
CA ALA A 339 14.14 -3.16 -12.39
C ALA A 339 15.14 -3.95 -11.51
N LEU A 340 16.00 -3.27 -10.74
CA LEU A 340 17.00 -3.93 -9.90
C LEU A 340 16.46 -4.28 -8.51
N ARG A 341 16.44 -5.56 -8.19
CA ARG A 341 16.07 -6.09 -6.87
C ARG A 341 17.20 -5.88 -5.86
N ALA A 342 16.85 -5.49 -4.64
CA ALA A 342 17.82 -5.38 -3.55
C ALA A 342 18.42 -6.74 -3.16
N ASP A 343 17.60 -7.80 -3.11
CA ASP A 343 17.99 -9.14 -2.69
C ASP A 343 18.90 -9.87 -3.70
N HIS A 344 19.18 -9.28 -4.88
CA HIS A 344 20.17 -9.75 -5.85
C HIS A 344 21.53 -9.03 -5.75
N LEU A 345 21.77 -8.26 -4.69
CA LEU A 345 23.06 -7.58 -4.43
C LEU A 345 23.78 -8.18 -3.21
N GLY A 346 25.10 -8.37 -3.30
CA GLY A 346 25.92 -8.93 -2.22
C GLY A 346 25.84 -8.13 -0.93
N CYS A 347 25.83 -6.80 -1.00
CA CYS A 347 25.67 -5.92 0.17
C CYS A 347 24.29 -6.02 0.85
N TYR A 348 23.31 -6.60 0.19
CA TYR A 348 22.00 -6.96 0.75
C TYR A 348 21.88 -8.43 1.14
N GLY A 349 22.90 -9.25 0.88
CA GLY A 349 22.98 -10.65 1.32
C GLY A 349 22.88 -11.68 0.20
N TYR A 350 22.90 -11.29 -1.06
CA TYR A 350 22.90 -12.23 -2.18
C TYR A 350 24.21 -13.02 -2.21
N SER A 351 24.09 -14.33 -2.45
CA SER A 351 25.26 -15.24 -2.38
C SER A 351 26.11 -15.28 -3.65
N ARG A 352 25.52 -14.95 -4.82
CA ARG A 352 26.26 -14.91 -6.09
C ARG A 352 27.05 -13.60 -6.21
N PRO A 353 28.31 -13.65 -6.68
CA PRO A 353 29.17 -12.47 -6.75
C PRO A 353 28.89 -11.62 -8.02
N VAL A 354 27.66 -11.14 -8.17
CA VAL A 354 27.20 -10.35 -9.33
C VAL A 354 27.42 -8.85 -9.16
N SER A 355 27.68 -8.36 -7.93
CA SER A 355 27.75 -6.94 -7.61
C SER A 355 29.00 -6.49 -6.85
N PRO A 356 30.23 -6.94 -7.22
CA PRO A 356 31.45 -6.64 -6.43
C PRO A 356 31.78 -5.14 -6.34
N HIS A 357 31.49 -4.34 -7.37
CA HIS A 357 31.75 -2.88 -7.37
C HIS A 357 30.69 -2.12 -6.57
N ILE A 358 29.40 -2.47 -6.69
CA ILE A 358 28.32 -1.92 -5.87
C ILE A 358 28.55 -2.27 -4.40
N ASP A 359 28.99 -3.51 -4.09
CA ASP A 359 29.34 -3.93 -2.74
C ASP A 359 30.55 -3.14 -2.18
N ALA A 360 31.55 -2.85 -3.03
CA ALA A 360 32.68 -2.01 -2.65
C ALA A 360 32.27 -0.56 -2.39
N PHE A 361 31.35 -0.03 -3.19
CA PHE A 361 30.74 1.29 -2.99
C PHE A 361 29.97 1.34 -1.67
N ALA A 362 29.14 0.31 -1.38
CA ALA A 362 28.36 0.22 -0.15
C ALA A 362 29.24 0.24 1.11
N ARG A 363 30.44 -0.34 1.05
CA ARG A 363 31.42 -0.30 2.16
C ARG A 363 31.97 1.10 2.46
N GLN A 364 31.78 2.07 1.57
CA GLN A 364 32.21 3.46 1.71
C GLN A 364 31.04 4.45 1.80
N ALA A 365 29.81 3.94 1.87
CA ALA A 365 28.57 4.70 1.79
C ALA A 365 27.60 4.32 2.91
N VAL A 366 26.46 4.96 2.93
CA VAL A 366 25.33 4.61 3.81
C VAL A 366 24.38 3.73 3.04
N LEU A 367 24.21 2.49 3.49
CA LEU A 367 23.28 1.53 2.93
C LEU A 367 21.98 1.55 3.72
N PHE A 368 20.86 1.77 3.06
CA PHE A 368 19.51 1.65 3.63
C PHE A 368 19.00 0.24 3.39
N ARG A 369 18.77 -0.52 4.47
CA ARG A 369 18.45 -1.94 4.40
C ARG A 369 17.06 -2.21 3.81
N HIS A 370 16.12 -1.29 4.03
CA HIS A 370 14.72 -1.42 3.64
C HIS A 370 14.26 -0.16 2.93
N THR A 371 14.27 -0.18 1.61
CA THR A 371 13.76 0.92 0.78
C THR A 371 12.59 0.41 -0.04
N VAL A 372 11.44 1.08 0.08
CA VAL A 372 10.21 0.71 -0.61
C VAL A 372 9.95 1.64 -1.80
N ALA A 373 9.76 1.06 -2.98
CA ALA A 373 9.35 1.77 -4.18
C ALA A 373 7.88 2.22 -4.09
N GLN A 374 7.57 3.40 -4.64
CA GLN A 374 6.21 3.93 -4.63
C GLN A 374 5.34 3.39 -5.76
N SER A 375 5.93 2.65 -6.69
CA SER A 375 5.22 1.91 -7.73
C SER A 375 6.09 0.76 -8.22
N SER A 376 5.46 -0.27 -8.76
CA SER A 376 6.15 -1.42 -9.33
C SER A 376 6.43 -1.26 -10.83
N TRP A 377 6.56 -0.02 -11.35
CA TRP A 377 6.99 0.22 -12.73
C TRP A 377 7.61 1.60 -12.91
N THR A 378 8.40 1.74 -13.95
CA THR A 378 9.40 2.80 -14.18
C THR A 378 8.86 4.22 -14.02
N ARG A 379 7.83 4.61 -14.78
CA ARG A 379 7.48 6.02 -14.92
C ARG A 379 6.99 6.66 -13.62
N PRO A 380 6.02 6.10 -12.87
CA PRO A 380 5.60 6.69 -11.60
C PRO A 380 6.71 6.65 -10.55
N ALA A 381 7.48 5.57 -10.46
CA ALA A 381 8.57 5.44 -9.49
C ALA A 381 9.68 6.46 -9.77
N THR A 382 10.14 6.56 -11.01
CA THR A 382 11.14 7.59 -11.43
C THR A 382 10.62 9.01 -11.23
N THR A 383 9.34 9.26 -11.55
CA THR A 383 8.71 10.58 -11.31
C THR A 383 8.74 10.92 -9.82
N THR A 384 8.44 9.94 -8.95
CA THR A 384 8.53 10.11 -7.49
C THR A 384 9.95 10.48 -7.05
N ILE A 385 10.96 9.77 -7.54
CA ILE A 385 12.38 10.04 -7.23
C ILE A 385 12.80 11.45 -7.66
N LEU A 386 12.40 11.88 -8.85
CA LEU A 386 12.79 13.16 -9.42
C LEU A 386 11.99 14.37 -8.90
N THR A 387 10.86 14.16 -8.25
CA THR A 387 10.01 15.27 -7.76
C THR A 387 9.90 15.31 -6.24
N GLY A 388 10.10 14.18 -5.54
CA GLY A 388 9.76 14.04 -4.14
C GLY A 388 8.24 14.08 -3.88
N LEU A 389 7.43 13.75 -4.90
CA LEU A 389 5.97 13.66 -4.82
C LEU A 389 5.52 12.20 -4.94
N LEU A 390 4.45 11.84 -4.27
CA LEU A 390 3.84 10.52 -4.39
C LEU A 390 3.08 10.35 -5.73
N PRO A 391 2.90 9.13 -6.26
CA PRO A 391 2.19 8.87 -7.51
C PRO A 391 0.81 9.51 -7.58
N ARG A 392 0.11 9.59 -6.47
CA ARG A 392 -1.21 10.24 -6.38
C ARG A 392 -1.17 11.76 -6.45
N THR A 393 -0.03 12.38 -6.11
CA THR A 393 0.17 13.82 -6.13
C THR A 393 0.69 14.28 -7.47
N HIS A 394 1.71 13.63 -8.03
CA HIS A 394 2.20 14.00 -9.37
C HIS A 394 1.30 13.53 -10.51
N GLY A 395 0.36 12.60 -10.27
CA GLY A 395 -0.67 12.17 -11.21
C GLY A 395 -0.21 11.26 -12.37
N VAL A 396 1.09 10.94 -12.43
CA VAL A 396 1.66 10.10 -13.51
C VAL A 396 1.54 8.64 -13.08
N ASN A 397 0.51 7.93 -13.56
CA ASN A 397 0.21 6.55 -13.20
C ASN A 397 -0.07 5.66 -14.41
N GLY A 398 -0.50 6.24 -15.54
CA GLY A 398 -0.89 5.50 -16.74
C GLY A 398 0.14 5.59 -17.87
N ARG A 399 -0.03 4.72 -18.88
CA ARG A 399 0.91 4.58 -20.01
C ARG A 399 1.14 5.84 -20.83
N ARG A 400 0.19 6.78 -20.87
CA ARG A 400 0.27 8.02 -21.65
C ARG A 400 0.44 9.25 -20.78
N ASP A 401 0.53 9.07 -19.48
CA ASP A 401 0.63 10.19 -18.55
C ASP A 401 1.98 10.90 -18.72
N LYS A 402 1.91 12.21 -18.85
CA LYS A 402 3.04 13.15 -18.91
C LYS A 402 3.05 13.96 -17.63
N LEU A 403 4.21 14.11 -17.00
CA LEU A 403 4.37 14.99 -15.83
C LEU A 403 3.94 16.41 -16.18
N SER A 404 3.10 16.99 -15.33
CA SER A 404 2.64 18.37 -15.47
C SER A 404 3.82 19.34 -15.37
N GLU A 405 3.82 20.39 -16.17
CA GLU A 405 4.80 21.48 -16.09
C GLU A 405 4.70 22.29 -14.77
N GLN A 406 3.63 22.08 -14.00
CA GLN A 406 3.47 22.63 -12.66
C GLN A 406 4.20 21.81 -11.57
N ALA A 407 4.64 20.59 -11.90
CA ALA A 407 5.43 19.78 -10.99
C ALA A 407 6.86 20.33 -10.93
N LEU A 408 7.34 20.59 -9.73
CA LEU A 408 8.71 21.05 -9.54
C LEU A 408 9.64 19.82 -9.42
N THR A 409 10.54 19.67 -10.38
CA THR A 409 11.51 18.56 -10.40
C THR A 409 12.79 18.90 -9.62
N LEU A 410 13.52 17.88 -9.18
CA LEU A 410 14.84 18.05 -8.54
C LEU A 410 15.81 18.81 -9.46
N ALA A 411 15.77 18.56 -10.78
CA ALA A 411 16.62 19.26 -11.74
C ALA A 411 16.28 20.76 -11.78
N GLU A 412 15.01 21.15 -11.79
CA GLU A 412 14.60 22.57 -11.71
C GLU A 412 15.01 23.21 -10.39
N MET A 413 14.84 22.49 -9.25
CA MET A 413 15.25 22.98 -7.94
C MET A 413 16.75 23.26 -7.89
N LEU A 414 17.57 22.42 -8.48
CA LEU A 414 19.03 22.55 -8.52
C LEU A 414 19.46 23.57 -9.58
N GLN A 415 18.87 23.60 -10.77
CA GLN A 415 19.13 24.59 -11.81
C GLN A 415 18.89 26.03 -11.29
N ALA A 416 17.78 26.25 -10.55
CA ALA A 416 17.49 27.52 -9.92
C ALA A 416 18.55 27.94 -8.86
N ARG A 417 19.45 27.04 -8.49
CA ARG A 417 20.58 27.28 -7.57
C ARG A 417 21.93 27.30 -8.26
N GLY A 418 21.93 27.39 -9.60
CA GLY A 418 23.12 27.52 -10.42
C GLY A 418 23.83 26.21 -10.73
N TYR A 419 23.14 25.06 -10.57
CA TYR A 419 23.68 23.77 -11.01
C TYR A 419 23.56 23.62 -12.53
N HIS A 420 24.59 23.11 -13.18
CA HIS A 420 24.48 22.53 -14.50
C HIS A 420 23.81 21.17 -14.40
N THR A 421 22.79 20.93 -15.19
CA THR A 421 21.94 19.75 -15.06
C THR A 421 21.98 18.92 -16.35
N ALA A 422 22.37 17.65 -16.22
CA ALA A 422 22.35 16.71 -17.35
C ALA A 422 21.70 15.38 -16.98
N GLY A 423 20.97 14.79 -17.91
CA GLY A 423 20.34 13.48 -17.80
C GLY A 423 20.66 12.62 -19.02
N PHE A 424 21.15 11.40 -18.79
CA PHE A 424 21.41 10.40 -19.82
C PHE A 424 20.65 9.13 -19.46
N VAL A 425 19.73 8.72 -20.31
CA VAL A 425 18.76 7.65 -20.03
C VAL A 425 18.66 6.68 -21.18
N THR A 426 18.38 5.41 -20.91
CA THR A 426 18.24 4.35 -21.92
C THR A 426 16.88 3.67 -21.91
N ASN A 427 15.95 4.07 -21.01
CA ASN A 427 14.57 3.59 -21.02
C ASN A 427 13.63 4.63 -21.64
N GLY A 428 12.89 4.24 -22.68
CA GLY A 428 11.90 5.09 -23.34
C GLY A 428 10.80 5.64 -22.42
N ASN A 429 10.47 4.95 -21.30
CA ASN A 429 9.48 5.41 -20.34
C ASN A 429 9.87 6.69 -19.60
N VAL A 430 11.13 7.03 -19.59
CA VAL A 430 11.64 8.26 -18.96
C VAL A 430 12.05 9.32 -19.99
N ALA A 431 11.64 9.17 -21.26
CA ALA A 431 11.93 10.13 -22.32
C ALA A 431 11.41 11.55 -21.98
N ARG A 432 12.03 12.57 -22.59
CA ARG A 432 11.65 13.98 -22.44
C ARG A 432 10.16 14.24 -22.74
N SER A 433 9.58 13.50 -23.67
CA SER A 433 8.16 13.59 -24.05
C SER A 433 7.19 13.27 -22.88
N PHE A 434 7.64 12.54 -21.87
CA PHE A 434 6.88 12.27 -20.64
C PHE A 434 7.07 13.35 -19.56
N GLY A 435 7.79 14.43 -19.85
CA GLY A 435 8.00 15.55 -18.94
C GLY A 435 9.16 15.38 -17.97
N LEU A 436 9.87 14.23 -17.99
CA LEU A 436 10.97 13.95 -17.04
C LEU A 436 12.26 14.68 -17.37
N GLY A 437 12.34 15.33 -18.55
CA GLY A 437 13.43 16.23 -18.91
C GLY A 437 13.30 17.66 -18.40
N GLN A 438 12.30 17.99 -17.57
CA GLN A 438 12.11 19.32 -17.00
C GLN A 438 13.28 19.69 -16.09
N GLY A 439 13.84 20.91 -16.28
CA GLY A 439 14.97 21.41 -15.50
C GLY A 439 16.35 20.87 -15.90
N PHE A 440 16.42 19.97 -16.90
CA PHE A 440 17.71 19.53 -17.44
C PHE A 440 18.12 20.36 -18.65
N GLU A 441 19.31 20.93 -18.60
CA GLU A 441 19.95 21.63 -19.75
C GLU A 441 20.26 20.66 -20.88
N THR A 442 20.83 19.50 -20.52
CA THR A 442 21.06 18.36 -21.40
C THR A 442 20.19 17.19 -20.93
N TYR A 443 19.39 16.59 -21.85
CA TYR A 443 18.63 15.38 -21.52
C TYR A 443 18.52 14.52 -22.77
N GLU A 444 19.15 13.36 -22.74
CA GLU A 444 19.28 12.50 -23.92
C GLU A 444 18.75 11.09 -23.62
N LEU A 445 17.87 10.62 -24.49
CA LEU A 445 17.47 9.22 -24.58
C LEU A 445 18.44 8.55 -25.56
N LEU A 446 19.34 7.74 -24.99
CA LEU A 446 20.40 7.11 -25.74
C LEU A 446 19.92 5.85 -26.48
N PRO A 447 20.39 5.59 -27.69
CA PRO A 447 20.14 4.33 -28.37
C PRO A 447 20.95 3.22 -27.68
N ARG A 448 20.32 2.06 -27.55
CA ARG A 448 20.94 0.88 -26.94
C ARG A 448 21.87 0.19 -27.94
N LYS A 449 23.15 0.57 -27.97
CA LYS A 449 24.14 0.04 -28.92
C LYS A 449 24.99 -1.08 -28.36
N HIS A 450 25.25 -1.03 -27.04
CA HIS A 450 26.06 -1.98 -26.29
C HIS A 450 25.30 -2.43 -25.05
N SER A 451 25.92 -2.41 -23.88
CA SER A 451 25.16 -2.38 -22.62
C SER A 451 24.70 -0.94 -22.35
N ALA A 452 23.48 -0.78 -21.88
CA ALA A 452 22.92 0.55 -21.61
C ALA A 452 23.75 1.31 -20.56
N ALA A 453 24.27 0.65 -19.54
CA ALA A 453 25.12 1.24 -18.52
C ALA A 453 26.43 1.80 -19.11
N THR A 454 27.06 1.07 -20.06
CA THR A 454 28.28 1.53 -20.74
C THR A 454 28.01 2.76 -21.62
N ASP A 455 26.90 2.76 -22.36
CA ASP A 455 26.49 3.88 -23.22
C ASP A 455 26.18 5.14 -22.39
N VAL A 456 25.50 4.99 -21.26
CA VAL A 456 25.20 6.06 -20.29
C VAL A 456 26.49 6.63 -19.70
N ASN A 457 27.44 5.79 -19.29
CA ASN A 457 28.72 6.21 -18.75
C ASN A 457 29.57 6.96 -19.79
N ALA A 458 29.59 6.51 -21.03
CA ALA A 458 30.29 7.20 -22.12
C ALA A 458 29.73 8.60 -22.37
N ALA A 459 28.41 8.75 -22.39
CA ALA A 459 27.73 10.04 -22.51
C ALA A 459 28.05 10.96 -21.32
N ALA A 460 27.98 10.44 -20.10
CA ALA A 460 28.33 11.16 -18.88
C ALA A 460 29.79 11.64 -18.88
N ALA A 461 30.73 10.77 -19.28
CA ALA A 461 32.15 11.10 -19.38
C ALA A 461 32.41 12.22 -20.40
N GLY A 462 31.78 12.14 -21.59
CA GLY A 462 31.86 13.18 -22.62
C GLY A 462 31.30 14.52 -22.16
N TRP A 463 30.16 14.49 -21.44
CA TRP A 463 29.56 15.70 -20.88
C TRP A 463 30.45 16.31 -19.78
N LEU A 464 31.02 15.52 -18.88
CA LEU A 464 31.97 15.98 -17.88
C LEU A 464 33.26 16.55 -18.47
N GLU A 465 33.60 16.20 -19.69
CA GLU A 465 34.78 16.70 -20.41
C GLU A 465 34.52 18.04 -21.10
N SER A 466 33.40 18.18 -21.81
CA SER A 466 33.15 19.28 -22.75
C SER A 466 31.85 20.04 -22.48
N GLY A 467 30.88 19.44 -21.82
CA GLY A 467 29.55 20.05 -21.58
C GLY A 467 29.42 20.76 -20.25
N TRP A 468 30.20 20.36 -19.24
CA TRP A 468 30.16 20.95 -17.93
C TRP A 468 31.13 22.12 -17.77
N LYS A 469 30.63 23.25 -17.23
CA LYS A 469 31.46 24.38 -16.82
C LYS A 469 32.00 24.16 -15.40
N ARG A 470 33.31 24.00 -15.28
CA ARG A 470 33.97 23.60 -14.03
C ARG A 470 33.86 24.60 -12.86
N ASP A 471 33.39 25.80 -13.10
CA ASP A 471 33.14 26.86 -12.12
C ASP A 471 31.81 26.71 -11.37
N ALA A 472 30.88 25.92 -11.89
CA ALA A 472 29.57 25.66 -11.31
C ALA A 472 29.42 24.20 -10.84
N PRO A 473 28.58 23.94 -9.82
CA PRO A 473 28.23 22.57 -9.43
C PRO A 473 27.39 21.89 -10.51
N PHE A 474 27.36 20.55 -10.50
CA PHE A 474 26.52 19.80 -11.42
C PHE A 474 25.55 18.84 -10.72
N PHE A 475 24.45 18.59 -11.39
CA PHE A 475 23.54 17.48 -11.15
C PHE A 475 23.50 16.56 -12.39
N LEU A 476 23.92 15.32 -12.21
CA LEU A 476 23.96 14.31 -13.25
C LEU A 476 22.99 13.19 -12.92
N TYR A 477 21.98 13.00 -13.75
CA TYR A 477 21.03 11.89 -13.67
C TYR A 477 21.38 10.84 -14.71
N LEU A 478 21.68 9.63 -14.24
CA LEU A 478 22.07 8.49 -15.07
C LEU A 478 21.04 7.36 -14.86
N HIS A 479 20.39 6.94 -15.94
CA HIS A 479 19.36 5.89 -15.89
C HIS A 479 19.71 4.76 -16.84
N THR A 480 20.05 3.62 -16.29
CA THR A 480 20.42 2.41 -17.03
C THR A 480 19.27 1.43 -17.06
N VAL A 481 18.96 0.85 -18.22
CA VAL A 481 17.82 -0.07 -18.36
C VAL A 481 18.12 -1.49 -17.89
N GLU A 482 19.37 -1.95 -17.87
CA GLU A 482 19.69 -3.26 -17.27
C GLU A 482 19.53 -3.20 -15.74
N PRO A 483 18.96 -4.26 -15.11
CA PRO A 483 18.61 -5.59 -15.65
C PRO A 483 17.16 -5.78 -16.12
N HIS A 484 16.44 -4.73 -16.51
CA HIS A 484 15.08 -4.83 -17.05
C HIS A 484 15.00 -5.76 -18.28
N ALA A 485 13.94 -6.55 -18.35
CA ALA A 485 13.65 -7.41 -19.51
C ALA A 485 13.59 -6.60 -20.84
N PRO A 486 13.97 -7.17 -22.01
CA PRO A 486 14.49 -8.53 -22.20
C PRO A 486 15.95 -8.66 -21.80
N TYR A 487 16.30 -9.78 -21.16
CA TYR A 487 17.65 -10.01 -20.67
C TYR A 487 18.59 -10.39 -21.82
N THR A 488 19.51 -9.48 -22.14
CA THR A 488 20.49 -9.63 -23.26
C THR A 488 21.91 -9.29 -22.78
N PRO A 489 22.41 -9.98 -21.73
CA PRO A 489 23.68 -9.60 -21.12
C PRO A 489 24.84 -9.73 -22.10
N PRO A 490 25.84 -8.83 -22.04
CA PRO A 490 27.06 -8.93 -22.86
C PRO A 490 27.78 -10.27 -22.65
N ALA A 491 28.38 -10.80 -23.73
CA ALA A 491 28.96 -12.14 -23.77
C ALA A 491 29.88 -12.51 -22.58
N PRO A 492 30.78 -11.66 -22.05
CA PRO A 492 31.61 -12.00 -20.89
C PRO A 492 30.79 -12.30 -19.62
N PHE A 493 29.73 -11.56 -19.40
CA PHE A 493 28.87 -11.74 -18.22
C PHE A 493 27.93 -12.92 -18.42
N ARG A 494 27.36 -13.11 -19.60
CA ARG A 494 26.57 -14.29 -19.95
C ARG A 494 27.36 -15.57 -19.75
N GLN A 495 28.58 -15.64 -20.27
CA GLN A 495 29.48 -16.81 -20.13
C GLN A 495 29.78 -17.13 -18.66
N ARG A 496 29.86 -16.11 -17.81
CA ARG A 496 30.17 -16.29 -16.39
C ARG A 496 28.98 -16.67 -15.53
N PHE A 497 27.80 -16.08 -15.77
CA PHE A 497 26.64 -16.19 -14.87
C PHE A 497 25.49 -17.00 -15.44
N ALA A 498 25.43 -17.17 -16.78
CA ALA A 498 24.41 -17.94 -17.48
C ALA A 498 25.03 -18.93 -18.52
N PRO A 499 26.10 -19.70 -18.17
CA PRO A 499 26.82 -20.54 -19.13
C PRO A 499 25.95 -21.67 -19.72
N GLU A 500 24.96 -22.12 -18.98
CA GLU A 500 24.06 -23.21 -19.39
C GLU A 500 22.87 -22.73 -20.25
N VAL A 501 22.70 -21.40 -20.41
CA VAL A 501 21.60 -20.85 -21.20
C VAL A 501 22.01 -20.78 -22.66
N HIS A 502 21.68 -21.82 -23.41
CA HIS A 502 22.01 -21.94 -24.85
C HIS A 502 20.85 -21.54 -25.77
N ASP A 503 19.62 -21.47 -25.25
CA ASP A 503 18.44 -21.08 -26.03
C ASP A 503 18.38 -19.55 -26.21
N GLU A 504 18.76 -19.12 -27.41
CA GLU A 504 18.73 -17.68 -27.78
C GLU A 504 17.30 -17.09 -27.77
N THR A 505 16.26 -17.92 -27.79
CA THR A 505 14.88 -17.42 -27.71
C THR A 505 14.54 -16.86 -26.34
N LEU A 506 15.32 -17.19 -25.31
CA LEU A 506 15.16 -16.66 -23.95
C LEU A 506 15.72 -15.24 -23.78
N THR A 507 16.52 -14.75 -24.73
CA THR A 507 17.16 -13.43 -24.67
C THR A 507 16.35 -12.30 -25.29
N GLY A 508 15.07 -12.50 -25.61
CA GLY A 508 14.22 -11.51 -26.25
C GLY A 508 12.82 -11.44 -25.63
N MET A 509 12.04 -10.40 -25.97
CA MET A 509 10.64 -10.26 -25.51
C MET A 509 9.74 -11.45 -25.93
N ARG A 510 10.17 -12.27 -26.89
CA ARG A 510 9.40 -13.42 -27.36
C ARG A 510 9.14 -14.46 -26.25
N VAL A 511 10.06 -14.63 -25.30
CA VAL A 511 9.86 -15.56 -24.17
C VAL A 511 8.67 -15.12 -23.32
N PHE A 512 8.57 -13.83 -23.01
CA PHE A 512 7.48 -13.27 -22.19
C PHE A 512 6.13 -13.33 -22.93
N HIS A 513 6.10 -13.07 -24.24
CA HIS A 513 4.89 -13.25 -25.03
C HIS A 513 4.41 -14.70 -25.06
N ARG A 514 5.32 -15.68 -25.13
CA ARG A 514 4.98 -17.09 -25.10
C ARG A 514 4.51 -17.58 -23.72
N LEU A 515 5.00 -16.95 -22.65
CA LEU A 515 4.49 -17.17 -21.30
C LEU A 515 3.07 -16.58 -21.19
N GLU A 516 2.83 -15.40 -21.74
CA GLU A 516 1.54 -14.70 -21.68
C GLU A 516 0.44 -15.42 -22.47
N ASP A 517 0.76 -15.97 -23.63
CA ASP A 517 -0.19 -16.72 -24.47
C ASP A 517 -0.29 -18.22 -24.10
N GLY A 518 0.46 -18.65 -23.07
CA GLY A 518 0.45 -20.03 -22.56
C GLY A 518 1.17 -21.05 -23.46
N SER A 519 1.85 -20.62 -24.54
CA SER A 519 2.62 -21.52 -25.43
C SER A 519 3.96 -21.97 -24.83
N LEU A 520 4.35 -21.36 -23.71
CA LEU A 520 5.53 -21.74 -22.89
C LEU A 520 5.11 -21.89 -21.43
N ALA A 521 5.37 -23.03 -20.85
CA ALA A 521 5.08 -23.26 -19.43
C ALA A 521 6.20 -22.70 -18.54
N PRO A 522 5.87 -22.10 -17.38
CA PRO A 522 6.86 -21.61 -16.41
C PRO A 522 7.47 -22.77 -15.60
N THR A 523 8.44 -23.49 -16.19
CA THR A 523 9.13 -24.59 -15.51
C THR A 523 10.23 -24.09 -14.59
N PRO A 524 10.67 -24.87 -13.58
CA PRO A 524 11.81 -24.51 -12.72
C PRO A 524 13.10 -24.21 -13.52
N GLU A 525 13.35 -24.94 -14.61
CA GLU A 525 14.51 -24.76 -15.48
C GLU A 525 14.44 -23.43 -16.24
N LEU A 526 13.26 -23.06 -16.74
CA LEU A 526 13.03 -21.77 -17.38
C LEU A 526 13.24 -20.62 -16.38
N ARG A 527 12.68 -20.75 -15.18
CA ARG A 527 12.88 -19.80 -14.10
C ARG A 527 14.37 -19.60 -13.81
N GLN A 528 15.13 -20.70 -13.65
CA GLN A 528 16.56 -20.63 -13.37
C GLN A 528 17.32 -19.94 -14.53
N SER A 529 16.98 -20.28 -15.78
CA SER A 529 17.60 -19.64 -16.95
C SER A 529 17.38 -18.13 -17.00
N LEU A 530 16.15 -17.67 -16.73
CA LEU A 530 15.84 -16.24 -16.70
C LEU A 530 16.54 -15.53 -15.53
N LEU A 531 16.62 -16.16 -14.35
CA LEU A 531 17.35 -15.67 -13.20
C LEU A 531 18.84 -15.55 -13.49
N ASP A 532 19.45 -16.53 -14.16
CA ASP A 532 20.85 -16.51 -14.55
C ASP A 532 21.16 -15.37 -15.54
N LEU A 533 20.26 -15.14 -16.50
CA LEU A 533 20.37 -14.00 -17.43
C LEU A 533 20.22 -12.64 -16.71
N TYR A 534 19.25 -12.54 -15.80
CA TYR A 534 19.04 -11.36 -14.97
C TYR A 534 20.28 -11.03 -14.12
N ASP A 535 20.88 -12.04 -13.49
CA ASP A 535 22.13 -11.90 -12.72
C ASP A 535 23.30 -11.48 -13.61
N ALA A 536 23.36 -11.97 -14.85
CA ALA A 536 24.40 -11.55 -15.80
C ALA A 536 24.26 -10.08 -16.23
N GLU A 537 23.01 -9.57 -16.35
CA GLU A 537 22.74 -8.15 -16.58
C GLU A 537 23.18 -7.28 -15.37
N ILE A 538 22.88 -7.73 -14.15
CA ILE A 538 23.33 -7.05 -12.93
C ILE A 538 24.86 -6.94 -12.93
N ALA A 539 25.56 -8.02 -13.27
CA ALA A 539 27.03 -8.02 -13.29
C ALA A 539 27.62 -7.09 -14.36
N ALA A 540 26.93 -6.93 -15.50
CA ALA A 540 27.34 -5.97 -16.53
C ALA A 540 27.16 -4.52 -16.04
N ASN A 541 26.01 -4.23 -15.40
CA ASN A 541 25.73 -2.91 -14.81
C ASN A 541 26.70 -2.60 -13.67
N ASP A 542 26.99 -3.56 -12.80
CA ASP A 542 27.97 -3.44 -11.69
C ASP A 542 29.36 -3.04 -12.20
N ALA A 543 29.83 -3.69 -13.26
CA ALA A 543 31.14 -3.36 -13.85
C ALA A 543 31.15 -1.92 -14.40
N ALA A 544 30.10 -1.52 -15.11
CA ALA A 544 29.98 -0.16 -15.61
C ALA A 544 29.87 0.87 -14.47
N PHE A 545 29.13 0.56 -13.39
CA PHE A 545 29.11 1.42 -12.20
C PHE A 545 30.51 1.60 -11.57
N GLY A 546 31.28 0.51 -11.49
CA GLY A 546 32.69 0.58 -11.04
C GLY A 546 33.54 1.53 -11.90
N GLU A 547 33.41 1.46 -13.22
CA GLU A 547 34.11 2.36 -14.16
C GLU A 547 33.72 3.83 -13.95
N LEU A 548 32.46 4.13 -13.63
CA LEU A 548 32.00 5.48 -13.31
C LEU A 548 32.63 5.98 -12.02
N ILE A 549 32.70 5.18 -10.97
CA ILE A 549 33.33 5.56 -9.70
C ILE A 549 34.81 5.83 -9.91
N ASP A 550 35.52 4.99 -10.68
CA ASP A 550 36.92 5.20 -11.05
C ASP A 550 37.13 6.49 -11.87
N LEU A 551 36.20 6.80 -12.77
CA LEU A 551 36.21 8.05 -13.55
C LEU A 551 36.16 9.28 -12.62
N LEU A 552 35.23 9.28 -11.65
CA LEU A 552 35.09 10.35 -10.66
C LEU A 552 36.38 10.52 -9.82
N ALA A 553 36.98 9.41 -9.39
CA ALA A 553 38.23 9.43 -8.64
C ALA A 553 39.37 10.01 -9.48
N ARG A 554 39.57 9.52 -10.71
CA ARG A 554 40.61 10.04 -11.62
C ARG A 554 40.45 11.52 -11.96
N ARG A 555 39.24 12.04 -11.99
CA ARG A 555 38.93 13.46 -12.28
C ARG A 555 38.99 14.34 -11.03
N GLY A 556 39.23 13.79 -9.83
CA GLY A 556 39.24 14.51 -8.56
C GLY A 556 37.85 15.02 -8.14
N LEU A 557 36.79 14.40 -8.64
CA LEU A 557 35.40 14.78 -8.34
C LEU A 557 34.80 13.99 -7.17
N TRP A 558 35.46 12.90 -6.77
CA TRP A 558 34.92 11.96 -5.76
C TRP A 558 34.61 12.65 -4.42
N GLU A 559 35.55 13.48 -3.92
CA GLU A 559 35.42 14.06 -2.58
C GLU A 559 34.35 15.18 -2.48
N ASP A 560 33.94 15.75 -3.62
CA ASP A 560 32.96 16.84 -3.68
C ASP A 560 31.60 16.39 -4.19
N THR A 561 31.39 15.10 -4.45
CA THR A 561 30.18 14.57 -5.10
C THR A 561 29.35 13.70 -4.16
N VAL A 562 28.05 14.01 -4.02
CA VAL A 562 27.05 13.07 -3.50
C VAL A 562 26.73 12.06 -4.60
N VAL A 563 26.83 10.77 -4.29
CA VAL A 563 26.43 9.70 -5.21
C VAL A 563 25.27 8.94 -4.58
N VAL A 564 24.12 8.93 -5.26
CA VAL A 564 22.94 8.16 -4.89
C VAL A 564 22.79 7.03 -5.88
N PHE A 565 22.92 5.79 -5.42
CA PHE A 565 22.63 4.56 -6.15
C PHE A 565 21.26 4.04 -5.73
N ILE A 566 20.34 3.86 -6.66
CA ILE A 566 18.96 3.46 -6.39
C ILE A 566 18.35 2.69 -7.57
N SER A 567 17.34 1.87 -7.32
CA SER A 567 16.46 1.36 -8.36
C SER A 567 15.07 2.00 -8.28
N ASP A 568 14.35 2.02 -9.39
CA ASP A 568 12.96 2.49 -9.45
C ASP A 568 11.96 1.41 -9.01
N HIS A 569 12.16 0.15 -9.38
CA HIS A 569 11.40 -1.02 -8.92
C HIS A 569 12.27 -2.28 -9.06
N GLY A 570 11.73 -3.41 -8.67
CA GLY A 570 12.33 -4.73 -8.89
C GLY A 570 11.68 -5.48 -10.04
N GLU A 571 11.85 -6.80 -10.05
CA GLU A 571 11.40 -7.72 -11.10
C GLU A 571 10.87 -9.03 -10.49
N GLU A 572 9.70 -9.49 -10.89
CA GLU A 572 9.18 -10.80 -10.50
C GLU A 572 9.72 -11.89 -11.42
N LEU A 573 10.26 -12.95 -10.82
CA LEU A 573 10.80 -14.13 -11.49
C LEU A 573 10.07 -15.38 -11.00
N PHE A 574 8.75 -15.39 -11.15
CA PHE A 574 7.79 -16.45 -10.77
C PHE A 574 7.63 -16.71 -9.26
N GLU A 575 7.99 -15.76 -8.37
CA GLU A 575 7.79 -15.93 -6.93
C GLU A 575 6.32 -16.11 -6.58
N HIS A 576 5.43 -15.30 -7.17
CA HIS A 576 3.97 -15.37 -7.03
C HIS A 576 3.26 -15.87 -8.29
N GLY A 577 4.00 -16.55 -9.18
CA GLY A 577 3.48 -17.14 -10.41
C GLY A 577 3.43 -16.20 -11.60
N GLY A 578 3.85 -14.93 -11.40
CA GLY A 578 3.99 -13.92 -12.45
C GLY A 578 5.44 -13.77 -12.93
N TRP A 579 5.66 -12.82 -13.83
CA TRP A 579 6.95 -12.41 -14.36
C TRP A 579 6.92 -10.95 -14.76
N GLU A 580 8.10 -10.33 -14.89
CA GLU A 580 8.25 -8.89 -15.13
C GLU A 580 7.72 -8.06 -13.94
N HIS A 581 7.23 -6.87 -14.18
CA HIS A 581 6.79 -5.90 -13.18
C HIS A 581 5.50 -5.19 -13.62
N GLY A 582 4.96 -4.30 -12.78
CA GLY A 582 3.75 -3.54 -13.10
C GLY A 582 2.46 -4.37 -13.09
N LYS A 583 2.44 -5.52 -12.39
CA LYS A 583 1.31 -6.44 -12.25
C LYS A 583 0.94 -6.68 -10.79
N THR A 584 1.87 -6.50 -9.88
CA THR A 584 1.75 -6.78 -8.44
C THR A 584 2.49 -5.73 -7.60
N LEU A 585 2.34 -5.79 -6.26
CA LEU A 585 3.00 -4.93 -5.27
C LEU A 585 3.70 -5.76 -4.17
N HIS A 586 4.20 -6.94 -4.51
CA HIS A 586 4.99 -7.79 -3.62
C HIS A 586 6.44 -7.31 -3.46
N SER A 587 7.18 -7.96 -2.56
CA SER A 587 8.53 -7.55 -2.18
C SER A 587 9.52 -7.55 -3.33
N GLU A 588 9.47 -8.52 -4.24
CA GLU A 588 10.37 -8.64 -5.38
C GLU A 588 10.29 -7.48 -6.37
N VAL A 589 9.17 -6.74 -6.38
CA VAL A 589 9.00 -5.55 -7.24
C VAL A 589 9.06 -4.23 -6.45
N LEU A 590 8.94 -4.24 -5.11
CA LEU A 590 8.92 -3.03 -4.30
C LEU A 590 10.16 -2.81 -3.43
N ASP A 591 10.86 -3.88 -3.02
CA ASP A 591 12.02 -3.75 -2.14
C ASP A 591 13.29 -3.50 -3.00
N VAL A 592 13.71 -2.24 -3.07
CA VAL A 592 14.77 -1.77 -3.96
C VAL A 592 16.02 -1.35 -3.19
N PRO A 593 17.22 -1.39 -3.80
CA PRO A 593 18.43 -0.88 -3.18
C PRO A 593 18.44 0.64 -3.09
N LEU A 594 18.97 1.18 -1.98
CA LEU A 594 19.33 2.59 -1.83
C LEU A 594 20.67 2.68 -1.08
N ILE A 595 21.68 3.22 -1.74
CA ILE A 595 23.00 3.41 -1.20
C ILE A 595 23.41 4.86 -1.47
N VAL A 596 23.75 5.61 -0.41
CA VAL A 596 24.09 7.04 -0.52
C VAL A 596 25.49 7.30 0.02
N ARG A 597 26.37 7.74 -0.85
CA ARG A 597 27.64 8.30 -0.44
C ARG A 597 27.55 9.82 -0.38
N ALA A 598 27.84 10.39 0.77
CA ALA A 598 27.94 11.84 0.93
C ALA A 598 29.34 12.20 1.50
N PRO A 599 30.01 13.21 0.97
CA PRO A 599 31.27 13.70 1.49
C PRO A 599 31.19 13.97 3.00
N GLY A 600 32.15 13.46 3.75
CA GLY A 600 32.20 13.59 5.21
C GLY A 600 31.27 12.67 6.00
N ALA A 601 30.43 11.88 5.36
CA ALA A 601 29.64 10.84 6.01
C ALA A 601 30.43 9.54 6.13
N GLY A 602 30.43 8.91 7.30
CA GLY A 602 31.02 7.58 7.51
C GLY A 602 30.09 6.48 6.98
N ALA A 603 30.71 5.37 6.52
CA ALA A 603 29.98 4.19 6.10
C ALA A 603 29.16 3.59 7.24
N ARG A 604 27.90 3.20 6.95
CA ARG A 604 27.00 2.54 7.91
C ARG A 604 25.84 1.87 7.22
N THR A 605 25.19 0.95 7.92
CA THR A 605 23.90 0.39 7.52
C THR A 605 22.79 0.97 8.38
N VAL A 606 21.74 1.49 7.74
CA VAL A 606 20.53 2.04 8.36
C VAL A 606 19.43 0.99 8.23
N GLN A 607 18.90 0.54 9.37
CA GLN A 607 17.83 -0.48 9.42
C GLN A 607 16.44 0.12 9.22
N ARG A 608 16.31 1.44 9.39
CA ARG A 608 15.03 2.13 9.20
C ARG A 608 14.48 1.91 7.80
N GLN A 609 13.18 1.61 7.72
CA GLN A 609 12.46 1.62 6.45
C GLN A 609 12.35 3.05 5.90
N VAL A 610 12.68 3.21 4.62
CA VAL A 610 12.65 4.46 3.88
C VAL A 610 11.95 4.28 2.54
N GLN A 611 11.75 5.37 1.81
CA GLN A 611 10.98 5.39 0.57
C GLN A 611 11.73 6.15 -0.52
N GLN A 612 11.44 5.87 -1.79
CA GLN A 612 12.03 6.61 -2.93
C GLN A 612 11.67 8.10 -2.92
N VAL A 613 10.47 8.44 -2.45
CA VAL A 613 10.01 9.82 -2.31
C VAL A 613 10.93 10.66 -1.40
N ASP A 614 11.73 10.00 -0.56
CA ASP A 614 12.69 10.63 0.35
C ASP A 614 14.00 11.07 -0.33
N VAL A 615 14.25 10.66 -1.58
CA VAL A 615 15.51 10.91 -2.29
C VAL A 615 15.71 12.39 -2.61
N ALA A 616 14.73 13.03 -3.24
CA ALA A 616 14.85 14.45 -3.62
C ALA A 616 15.07 15.36 -2.40
N PRO A 617 14.28 15.30 -1.32
CA PRO A 617 14.53 16.12 -0.13
C PRO A 617 15.86 15.77 0.55
N THR A 618 16.32 14.54 0.49
CA THR A 618 17.63 14.13 1.03
C THR A 618 18.78 14.79 0.28
N ILE A 619 18.75 14.78 -1.05
CA ILE A 619 19.77 15.46 -1.88
C ILE A 619 19.80 16.95 -1.54
N LEU A 620 18.66 17.62 -1.52
CA LEU A 620 18.57 19.05 -1.19
C LEU A 620 19.16 19.35 0.21
N ASP A 621 18.83 18.54 1.20
CA ASP A 621 19.30 18.76 2.58
C ASP A 621 20.80 18.49 2.72
N LEU A 622 21.36 17.46 2.08
CA LEU A 622 22.80 17.21 2.04
C LEU A 622 23.58 18.36 1.41
N LEU A 623 23.00 19.02 0.41
CA LEU A 623 23.55 20.22 -0.22
C LEU A 623 23.33 21.50 0.61
N GLY A 624 22.54 21.42 1.69
CA GLY A 624 22.16 22.56 2.52
C GLY A 624 21.18 23.50 1.84
N LEU A 625 20.42 23.01 0.87
CA LEU A 625 19.40 23.75 0.16
C LEU A 625 18.03 23.59 0.85
N PRO A 626 17.15 24.60 0.76
CA PRO A 626 15.81 24.50 1.34
C PRO A 626 14.97 23.46 0.58
N ILE A 627 14.22 22.65 1.33
CA ILE A 627 13.24 21.71 0.79
C ILE A 627 11.92 22.45 0.59
N PRO A 628 11.38 22.49 -0.65
CA PRO A 628 10.10 23.14 -0.90
C PRO A 628 8.95 22.46 -0.14
N PRO A 629 7.95 23.21 0.38
CA PRO A 629 6.82 22.63 1.13
C PRO A 629 5.92 21.69 0.33
N VAL A 630 6.02 21.68 -0.99
CA VAL A 630 5.29 20.79 -1.89
C VAL A 630 5.86 19.36 -1.88
N VAL A 631 7.14 19.20 -1.54
CA VAL A 631 7.83 17.90 -1.46
C VAL A 631 7.24 17.10 -0.29
N GLU A 632 6.85 15.85 -0.56
CA GLU A 632 6.17 14.97 0.41
C GLU A 632 7.14 14.05 1.15
N GLY A 633 8.28 13.72 0.55
CA GLY A 633 9.31 12.90 1.17
C GLY A 633 10.01 13.58 2.35
N ARG A 634 10.74 12.78 3.13
CA ARG A 634 11.53 13.24 4.28
C ARG A 634 13.00 13.17 3.97
N SER A 635 13.78 14.13 4.47
CA SER A 635 15.23 14.04 4.36
C SER A 635 15.79 12.88 5.18
N LEU A 636 16.62 12.07 4.56
CA LEU A 636 17.41 11.00 5.18
C LEU A 636 18.80 11.49 5.66
N ALA A 637 19.11 12.78 5.47
CA ALA A 637 20.39 13.36 5.88
C ALA A 637 20.75 13.12 7.36
N PRO A 638 19.80 13.13 8.34
CA PRO A 638 20.12 12.80 9.73
C PRO A 638 20.71 11.40 9.90
N TRP A 639 20.20 10.41 9.18
CA TRP A 639 20.72 9.03 9.21
C TRP A 639 22.05 8.92 8.47
N ILE A 640 22.18 9.61 7.33
CA ILE A 640 23.41 9.66 6.54
C ILE A 640 24.54 10.30 7.33
N LEU A 641 24.25 11.36 8.07
CA LEU A 641 25.24 12.09 8.89
C LEU A 641 25.43 11.51 10.31
N GLY A 642 24.71 10.44 10.67
CA GLY A 642 24.81 9.79 11.98
C GLY A 642 24.24 10.58 13.15
N GLN A 643 23.23 11.39 12.89
CA GLN A 643 22.58 12.29 13.85
C GLN A 643 21.14 11.89 14.18
N ALA A 644 20.63 10.83 13.55
CA ALA A 644 19.23 10.46 13.68
C ALA A 644 18.92 9.84 15.04
N PRO A 645 17.70 10.10 15.59
CA PRO A 645 17.15 9.25 16.61
C PRO A 645 16.87 7.85 16.01
N GLY A 646 16.84 6.82 16.86
CA GLY A 646 16.73 5.41 16.45
C GLY A 646 15.64 5.09 15.43
N ASP A 647 15.52 3.81 15.11
CA ASP A 647 14.57 3.30 14.14
C ASP A 647 13.11 3.48 14.59
N ASP A 648 12.22 3.67 13.62
CA ASP A 648 10.78 3.76 13.83
C ASP A 648 10.14 2.44 13.37
N PRO A 649 9.71 1.58 14.31
CA PRO A 649 9.14 0.27 13.95
C PRO A 649 7.81 0.37 13.21
N ASP A 650 7.19 1.54 13.23
CA ASP A 650 5.92 1.82 12.56
C ASP A 650 6.08 2.72 11.32
N ALA A 651 7.30 2.87 10.80
CA ALA A 651 7.53 3.63 9.57
C ALA A 651 6.70 3.03 8.42
N GLU A 652 5.84 3.84 7.83
CA GLU A 652 4.95 3.42 6.75
C GLU A 652 5.48 3.89 5.40
N ALA A 653 5.40 3.00 4.41
CA ALA A 653 5.60 3.29 3.00
C ALA A 653 4.34 2.93 2.22
N TYR A 654 4.02 3.74 1.21
CA TYR A 654 2.83 3.55 0.41
C TYR A 654 3.20 3.37 -1.05
N SER A 655 2.57 2.41 -1.73
CA SER A 655 2.81 2.14 -3.14
C SER A 655 1.50 2.02 -3.91
N TRP A 656 1.51 2.41 -5.18
CA TRP A 656 0.34 2.37 -6.06
C TRP A 656 0.70 1.79 -7.42
N LEU A 657 -0.24 1.03 -7.96
CA LEU A 657 -0.17 0.42 -9.28
C LEU A 657 -1.44 0.78 -10.07
N ASP A 658 -1.25 1.27 -11.31
CA ASP A 658 -2.31 1.43 -12.30
C ASP A 658 -1.71 1.21 -13.69
N GLN A 659 -1.58 -0.06 -14.10
CA GLN A 659 -0.96 -0.44 -15.38
C GLN A 659 -1.55 -1.75 -15.91
N HIS A 660 -1.64 -1.90 -17.22
CA HIS A 660 -2.06 -3.14 -17.90
C HIS A 660 -3.40 -3.72 -17.42
N GLY A 661 -4.29 -2.89 -16.86
CA GLY A 661 -5.55 -3.35 -16.26
C GLY A 661 -5.40 -3.79 -14.80
N PHE A 662 -4.18 -3.87 -14.27
CA PHE A 662 -3.93 -4.10 -12.84
C PHE A 662 -4.01 -2.79 -12.08
N ARG A 663 -4.77 -2.79 -10.99
CA ARG A 663 -4.84 -1.66 -10.05
C ARG A 663 -4.74 -2.18 -8.65
N ALA A 664 -3.79 -1.67 -7.90
CA ALA A 664 -3.56 -2.04 -6.51
C ALA A 664 -3.00 -0.87 -5.71
N ALA A 665 -3.09 -0.97 -4.40
CA ALA A 665 -2.39 -0.09 -3.49
C ALA A 665 -1.85 -0.89 -2.31
N SER A 666 -0.72 -0.47 -1.74
CA SER A 666 -0.17 -1.13 -0.58
C SER A 666 0.30 -0.15 0.49
N VAL A 667 0.28 -0.60 1.73
CA VAL A 667 1.00 0.00 2.86
C VAL A 667 1.96 -1.02 3.42
N THR A 668 3.22 -0.62 3.51
CA THR A 668 4.32 -1.45 3.99
C THR A 668 4.89 -0.84 5.26
N THR A 669 5.01 -1.63 6.32
CA THR A 669 5.76 -1.33 7.53
C THR A 669 6.98 -2.26 7.62
N PRO A 670 7.94 -2.06 8.54
CA PRO A 670 9.04 -3.00 8.72
C PRO A 670 8.61 -4.46 8.99
N ALA A 671 7.43 -4.65 9.59
CA ALA A 671 6.92 -5.98 9.94
C ALA A 671 5.80 -6.49 9.02
N TRP A 672 5.05 -5.63 8.37
CA TRP A 672 3.82 -6.01 7.66
C TRP A 672 3.72 -5.35 6.29
N ARG A 673 3.13 -6.05 5.33
CA ARG A 673 2.63 -5.47 4.08
C ARG A 673 1.19 -5.85 3.86
N LEU A 674 0.33 -4.84 3.69
CA LEU A 674 -1.02 -5.01 3.19
C LEU A 674 -1.04 -4.61 1.72
N ILE A 675 -1.57 -5.49 0.87
CA ILE A 675 -1.87 -5.22 -0.54
C ILE A 675 -3.39 -5.21 -0.69
N GLU A 676 -3.93 -4.18 -1.32
CA GLU A 676 -5.34 -4.09 -1.71
C GLU A 676 -5.43 -4.08 -3.23
N ASP A 677 -5.73 -5.23 -3.82
CA ASP A 677 -5.99 -5.37 -5.25
C ASP A 677 -7.37 -4.80 -5.60
N ARG A 678 -7.46 -4.06 -6.69
CA ARG A 678 -8.67 -3.38 -7.15
C ARG A 678 -9.13 -3.81 -8.53
N ALA A 679 -8.20 -4.33 -9.35
CA ALA A 679 -8.45 -4.88 -10.66
C ALA A 679 -7.27 -5.78 -11.08
N PRO A 680 -7.50 -6.83 -11.88
CA PRO A 680 -8.81 -7.31 -12.33
C PRO A 680 -9.64 -7.95 -11.22
N ASN A 681 -9.01 -8.56 -10.22
CA ASN A 681 -9.68 -9.25 -9.11
C ASN A 681 -9.48 -8.44 -7.82
N ALA A 682 -10.58 -7.87 -7.30
CA ALA A 682 -10.52 -7.16 -6.04
C ALA A 682 -10.29 -8.13 -4.86
N GLY A 683 -9.33 -7.79 -4.00
CA GLY A 683 -8.96 -8.62 -2.85
C GLY A 683 -8.04 -7.87 -1.89
N ARG A 684 -7.73 -8.51 -0.78
CA ARG A 684 -6.75 -8.01 0.20
C ARG A 684 -5.90 -9.15 0.65
N SER A 685 -4.61 -8.88 0.76
CA SER A 685 -3.62 -9.83 1.29
C SER A 685 -2.74 -9.13 2.31
N LEU A 686 -2.46 -9.80 3.42
CA LEU A 686 -1.60 -9.31 4.49
C LEU A 686 -0.44 -10.27 4.71
N TYR A 687 0.77 -9.75 4.73
CA TYR A 687 1.99 -10.54 4.90
C TYR A 687 2.81 -10.10 6.10
N ASP A 688 3.33 -11.08 6.85
CA ASP A 688 4.32 -10.87 7.91
C ASP A 688 5.73 -10.94 7.30
N ARG A 689 6.31 -9.78 6.99
CA ARG A 689 7.59 -9.65 6.30
C ARG A 689 8.79 -10.15 7.11
N GLN A 690 8.63 -10.32 8.42
CA GLN A 690 9.68 -10.84 9.29
C GLN A 690 9.66 -12.37 9.34
N ALA A 691 8.48 -12.98 9.45
CA ALA A 691 8.32 -14.43 9.49
C ALA A 691 8.26 -15.07 8.09
N ASP A 692 7.80 -14.31 7.09
CA ASP A 692 7.62 -14.72 5.69
C ASP A 692 8.11 -13.61 4.74
N PRO A 693 9.43 -13.42 4.60
CA PRO A 693 9.97 -12.38 3.71
C PRO A 693 9.59 -12.54 2.23
N GLY A 694 9.25 -13.77 1.81
CA GLY A 694 8.79 -14.07 0.45
C GLY A 694 7.31 -13.82 0.23
N GLU A 695 6.55 -13.41 1.26
CA GLU A 695 5.12 -13.05 1.15
C GLU A 695 4.23 -14.15 0.54
N HIS A 696 4.49 -15.43 0.90
CA HIS A 696 3.75 -16.58 0.36
C HIS A 696 2.50 -16.93 1.17
N ARG A 697 2.40 -16.48 2.44
CA ARG A 697 1.29 -16.78 3.32
C ARG A 697 0.43 -15.56 3.57
N ASP A 698 -0.75 -15.53 2.97
CA ASP A 698 -1.74 -14.49 3.25
C ASP A 698 -2.36 -14.69 4.65
N LEU A 699 -2.28 -13.65 5.47
CA LEU A 699 -2.78 -13.59 6.84
C LEU A 699 -3.98 -12.64 7.00
N ALA A 700 -4.56 -12.12 5.92
CA ALA A 700 -5.58 -11.07 5.97
C ALA A 700 -6.77 -11.44 6.84
N ASP A 701 -7.28 -12.67 6.70
CA ASP A 701 -8.40 -13.19 7.50
C ASP A 701 -7.97 -13.55 8.94
N GLU A 702 -6.76 -14.14 9.12
CA GLU A 702 -6.26 -14.54 10.44
C GLU A 702 -5.92 -13.33 11.32
N ARG A 703 -5.52 -12.23 10.70
CA ARG A 703 -5.09 -10.97 11.33
C ARG A 703 -6.02 -9.80 11.02
N ALA A 704 -7.34 -10.03 11.02
CA ALA A 704 -8.35 -9.07 10.58
C ALA A 704 -8.22 -7.67 11.23
N VAL A 705 -7.80 -7.59 12.51
CA VAL A 705 -7.57 -6.30 13.18
C VAL A 705 -6.38 -5.56 12.58
N ARG A 706 -5.27 -6.27 12.28
CA ARG A 706 -4.10 -5.70 11.62
C ARG A 706 -4.43 -5.27 10.20
N THR A 707 -5.14 -6.11 9.46
CA THR A 707 -5.61 -5.83 8.10
C THR A 707 -6.45 -4.55 8.06
N GLY A 708 -7.45 -4.42 8.93
CA GLY A 708 -8.29 -3.23 9.03
C GLY A 708 -7.50 -1.98 9.46
N TYR A 709 -6.55 -2.13 10.39
CA TYR A 709 -5.68 -1.04 10.83
C TYR A 709 -4.82 -0.49 9.69
N LEU A 710 -4.09 -1.35 8.99
CA LEU A 710 -3.25 -0.92 7.88
C LEU A 710 -4.08 -0.37 6.71
N ARG A 711 -5.26 -0.96 6.46
CA ARG A 711 -6.19 -0.43 5.47
C ARG A 711 -6.67 0.98 5.80
N ALA A 712 -7.03 1.25 7.06
CA ALA A 712 -7.40 2.60 7.48
C ALA A 712 -6.27 3.62 7.23
N HIS A 713 -5.01 3.22 7.44
CA HIS A 713 -3.83 4.04 7.14
C HIS A 713 -3.65 4.26 5.64
N LEU A 714 -3.83 3.22 4.82
CA LEU A 714 -3.80 3.33 3.35
C LEU A 714 -4.88 4.30 2.85
N LEU A 715 -6.11 4.16 3.30
CA LEU A 715 -7.21 5.07 2.96
C LEU A 715 -6.95 6.50 3.42
N ALA A 716 -6.36 6.69 4.61
CA ALA A 716 -5.98 8.00 5.11
C ALA A 716 -4.90 8.65 4.23
N ALA A 717 -3.90 7.88 3.79
CA ALA A 717 -2.91 8.35 2.82
C ALA A 717 -3.56 8.74 1.50
N GLU A 718 -4.55 7.97 1.05
CA GLU A 718 -5.31 8.27 -0.16
C GLU A 718 -6.18 9.52 -0.06
N ARG A 719 -6.77 9.79 1.10
CA ARG A 719 -7.58 10.99 1.36
C ARG A 719 -6.77 12.29 1.28
N ARG A 720 -5.48 12.25 1.56
CA ARG A 720 -4.58 13.42 1.64
C ARG A 720 -4.24 14.05 0.29
N ARG A 721 -5.14 14.09 -0.67
CA ARG A 721 -4.96 14.73 -1.98
C ARG A 721 -4.88 16.27 -1.89
N LYS A 722 -3.94 16.85 -1.15
CA LYS A 722 -3.70 18.29 -1.23
C LYS A 722 -2.82 18.59 -2.45
N GLY A 723 -3.37 19.29 -3.44
CA GLY A 723 -2.61 19.78 -4.59
C GLY A 723 -2.25 18.72 -5.62
N ALA A 724 -3.05 17.64 -5.75
CA ALA A 724 -2.85 16.66 -6.80
C ALA A 724 -2.79 17.32 -8.18
N LEU A 725 -1.70 17.10 -8.89
CA LEU A 725 -1.50 17.60 -10.23
C LEU A 725 -2.26 16.74 -11.23
N GLN A 726 -2.68 17.34 -12.31
CA GLN A 726 -3.30 16.61 -13.40
C GLN A 726 -2.21 16.29 -14.42
N ALA A 727 -2.00 14.99 -14.68
CA ALA A 727 -1.06 14.56 -15.70
C ALA A 727 -1.53 15.05 -17.09
N GLY A 728 -0.58 15.46 -17.92
CA GLY A 728 -0.80 15.69 -19.35
C GLY A 728 -0.82 14.36 -20.11
N THR A 729 -0.96 14.44 -21.42
CA THR A 729 -0.88 13.28 -22.31
C THR A 729 0.37 13.37 -23.18
N ALA A 730 1.22 12.35 -23.16
CA ALA A 730 2.41 12.28 -23.98
C ALA A 730 2.05 11.93 -25.45
N VAL A 731 2.76 12.56 -26.37
CA VAL A 731 2.72 12.24 -27.79
C VAL A 731 3.99 11.47 -28.13
N PHE A 732 3.84 10.33 -28.81
CA PHE A 732 4.96 9.46 -29.19
C PHE A 732 5.33 9.71 -30.65
N ASP A 733 6.59 10.05 -30.90
CA ASP A 733 7.18 9.94 -32.22
C ASP A 733 7.48 8.48 -32.57
N GLU A 734 7.92 8.22 -33.78
CA GLU A 734 8.16 6.86 -34.27
C GLU A 734 9.33 6.19 -33.56
N GLU A 735 10.36 6.93 -33.20
CA GLU A 735 11.55 6.40 -32.53
C GLU A 735 11.21 5.97 -31.10
N LEU A 736 10.53 6.82 -30.33
CA LEU A 736 10.06 6.49 -28.99
C LEU A 736 9.10 5.30 -29.00
N ARG A 737 8.22 5.22 -30.03
CA ARG A 737 7.31 4.09 -30.18
C ARG A 737 8.08 2.77 -30.34
N LYS A 738 9.09 2.74 -31.20
CA LYS A 738 9.96 1.56 -31.39
C LYS A 738 10.67 1.16 -30.12
N GLN A 739 11.20 2.11 -29.36
CA GLN A 739 11.87 1.83 -28.08
C GLN A 739 10.91 1.27 -27.04
N LEU A 740 9.70 1.83 -26.92
CA LEU A 740 8.68 1.32 -26.00
C LEU A 740 8.16 -0.07 -26.40
N GLN A 741 8.11 -0.37 -27.71
CA GLN A 741 7.79 -1.72 -28.21
C GLN A 741 8.91 -2.72 -27.89
N ALA A 742 10.18 -2.32 -28.06
CA ALA A 742 11.33 -3.16 -27.76
C ALA A 742 11.43 -3.56 -26.28
N LEU A 743 10.85 -2.76 -25.38
CA LEU A 743 10.77 -2.99 -23.95
C LEU A 743 9.42 -3.59 -23.48
N GLY A 744 8.54 -3.99 -24.43
CA GLY A 744 7.25 -4.62 -24.10
C GLY A 744 6.13 -3.68 -23.65
N TYR A 745 6.37 -2.37 -23.59
CA TYR A 745 5.35 -1.40 -23.14
C TYR A 745 4.29 -1.04 -24.18
N LEU A 746 4.56 -1.27 -25.47
CA LEU A 746 3.59 -1.11 -26.55
C LEU A 746 3.55 -2.38 -27.40
N ARG A 747 2.33 -2.78 -27.82
CA ARG A 747 2.10 -3.87 -28.78
C ARG A 747 1.95 -3.32 -30.20
#